data_032a87adeb922b5b50af1a4e0a2129fd
#
_entry.id   032a87adeb922b5b50af1a4e0a2129fd
#
_cell.length_a   1.000
_cell.length_b   1.000
_cell.length_c   1.000
_cell.angle_alpha   90.00
_cell.angle_beta   90.00
_cell.angle_gamma   90.00
#
_symmetry.space_group_name_H-M   'P 1'
#
loop_
_entity.id
_entity.type
_entity.pdbx_description
1 polymer ?
#
loop_
_entity_poly.entity_id
_entity_poly.type
_entity_poly.pdbx_seq_one_letter_code
_entity_poly.pdbx_strand_id
1 'polypeptide(L)'
;MLHVFLRRAAQRAARRRRHLSTKSPRRQQSTKPPTRRQSVAPQLAVLEDDFLEQQTYYQPTATEAIQHQVEMIDEEEQELQRYNELYRRQIETEEECLEKASADYAAMVDELMALGKGAELKPVQALVASWYEPLVDVIVEERNNALAGAKSPDLKIYGPLLLLLPPEQLAVLTMHHVLGHCLKHGEPGAKYSSLVTALGEAIQVEARVLRVRQQRRRHLASRRGESDELANEEAKEALKAKLGRGRFLDAKALARLPQHVVNARAKKALEEDDADDADWPTMTRAKLGGVLVTRFLDVAVDNEGNRLFEHDVVVKLKRKVGVVRASKELLQRARGDPIMLQWAATPRFLPMLVEPRPWRGFQKGGFLRLRAAAMRTHGCDVQREAFLRANRGLADGVLAGLDAMGRVPWSINGPILDLVQEAWQQGGTWPDLPSLHDFEIREYDGDDPEAKELHGRRNAKLRRKNAELHSLRCDTTLKLDIAERFRNDAFYFPYNVDFRGRAYPLPPNLNHLGSDVCRAVLQFAEPKRLGDDGLYWLRVHLANLFGLAKRSLEERHQFALDRHEDILDSFSNPMNGKQWWLEAEEPWQALACICELGRASLLDDPRDHLCALPVHMDGSCNGLQHYAALGRDREGGKQVNLIPGDEPRDVYEGVRALVAQKVAADARSWVTPSPPEAFGVALEEDPHDEGLLSPEEAAEEEIARAAQDEIERSKSRRGETEKEAAVRRAQIVDGLVSRKVVKQTVMTSVYGVTFVGARQQVLARLQDVVEDLLTHPEDNAEEIARLTELGAITPDGDADDDELYHCACYVASLTLEVLEELFTSARQLMAWMAQCARLVAQHDQPVSWITPLGLPVVQP
;
A
#
# COMPACT_ATOMS: atom_id res chain seq x y z
N MET A 1 24.73 28.78 -3.87
CA MET A 1 23.41 29.37 -4.17
C MET A 1 23.50 30.81 -4.63
N LEU A 2 24.23 31.69 -3.92
CA LEU A 2 24.51 33.06 -4.41
C LEU A 2 25.01 33.08 -5.88
N HIS A 3 25.88 32.13 -6.25
CA HIS A 3 26.38 31.96 -7.60
C HIS A 3 25.32 31.52 -8.64
N VAL A 4 24.28 30.82 -8.22
CA VAL A 4 23.17 30.42 -9.11
C VAL A 4 22.17 31.57 -9.27
N PHE A 5 21.92 32.31 -8.20
CA PHE A 5 21.08 33.50 -8.21
C PHE A 5 21.72 34.62 -9.06
N LEU A 6 22.99 34.90 -8.83
CA LEU A 6 23.76 35.84 -9.63
C LEU A 6 23.87 35.41 -11.11
N ARG A 7 23.95 34.10 -11.39
CA ARG A 7 23.92 33.60 -12.77
C ARG A 7 22.56 33.76 -13.42
N ARG A 8 21.43 33.53 -12.67
CA ARG A 8 20.06 33.77 -13.19
C ARG A 8 19.79 35.27 -13.40
N ALA A 9 20.17 36.11 -12.47
CA ALA A 9 20.08 37.57 -12.61
C ALA A 9 20.94 38.07 -13.81
N ALA A 10 22.17 37.59 -13.93
CA ALA A 10 23.02 37.88 -15.07
C ALA A 10 22.48 37.34 -16.41
N GLN A 11 21.82 36.17 -16.41
CA GLN A 11 21.18 35.64 -17.60
C GLN A 11 19.90 36.39 -17.98
N ARG A 12 19.11 36.86 -17.00
CA ARG A 12 17.98 37.76 -17.25
C ARG A 12 18.43 39.10 -17.78
N ALA A 13 19.47 39.68 -17.21
CA ALA A 13 20.08 40.91 -17.70
C ALA A 13 20.68 40.75 -19.12
N ALA A 14 21.34 39.62 -19.40
CA ALA A 14 21.88 39.29 -20.70
C ALA A 14 20.80 39.06 -21.77
N ARG A 15 19.65 38.47 -21.41
CA ARG A 15 18.48 38.33 -22.29
C ARG A 15 17.85 39.69 -22.61
N ARG A 16 17.73 40.59 -21.63
CA ARG A 16 17.26 41.99 -21.86
C ARG A 16 18.24 42.79 -22.74
N ARG A 17 19.55 42.63 -22.56
CA ARG A 17 20.54 43.27 -23.44
C ARG A 17 20.49 42.76 -24.88
N ARG A 18 20.14 41.50 -25.13
CA ARG A 18 19.98 40.96 -26.49
C ARG A 18 18.73 41.51 -27.22
N HIS A 19 17.70 41.89 -26.48
CA HIS A 19 16.51 42.55 -27.05
C HIS A 19 16.73 44.06 -27.40
N LEU A 20 17.75 44.65 -26.83
CA LEU A 20 18.06 46.10 -27.07
C LEU A 20 19.18 46.35 -28.09
N SER A 21 19.84 45.29 -28.65
CA SER A 21 21.01 45.45 -29.51
C SER A 21 20.80 45.05 -30.99
N THR A 22 19.57 44.86 -31.44
CA THR A 22 19.33 44.57 -32.88
C THR A 22 18.57 45.67 -33.57
N LYS A 23 19.29 46.82 -33.78
CA LYS A 23 18.95 47.73 -34.87
C LYS A 23 20.21 48.41 -35.33
N SER A 24 20.79 47.93 -36.43
CA SER A 24 21.41 48.75 -37.48
C SER A 24 21.91 47.87 -38.64
N PRO A 25 21.84 48.34 -39.88
CA PRO A 25 21.90 47.48 -41.07
C PRO A 25 23.21 47.61 -41.86
N ARG A 26 23.66 46.52 -42.56
CA ARG A 26 24.45 46.59 -43.78
C ARG A 26 24.35 45.32 -44.63
N ARG A 27 23.73 45.51 -45.78
CA ARG A 27 24.02 45.12 -47.20
C ARG A 27 25.24 44.23 -47.44
N GLN A 28 25.06 43.15 -48.15
CA GLN A 28 25.38 42.84 -49.55
C GLN A 28 25.50 41.31 -49.77
N GLN A 29 24.68 40.85 -50.68
CA GLN A 29 24.93 40.25 -51.97
C GLN A 29 25.22 38.76 -52.04
N SER A 30 24.29 38.10 -52.69
CA SER A 30 24.29 37.17 -53.82
C SER A 30 24.66 35.71 -53.51
N THR A 31 23.87 34.78 -53.87
CA THR A 31 23.57 34.15 -55.16
C THR A 31 22.48 33.10 -55.04
N LYS A 32 21.66 32.99 -56.06
CA LYS A 32 20.52 32.08 -56.31
C LYS A 32 20.98 30.76 -56.94
N PRO A 33 20.04 29.83 -57.31
CA PRO A 33 19.02 29.02 -56.70
C PRO A 33 19.20 27.52 -57.12
N PRO A 34 18.23 26.55 -57.18
CA PRO A 34 16.78 26.61 -57.23
C PRO A 34 15.99 25.43 -56.57
N THR A 35 14.67 25.57 -56.58
CA THR A 35 13.56 24.76 -56.97
C THR A 35 12.61 24.20 -55.92
N ARG A 36 11.39 24.77 -55.97
CA ARG A 36 10.02 24.24 -56.08
C ARG A 36 9.55 23.15 -55.14
N ARG A 37 8.53 23.50 -54.32
CA ARG A 37 7.13 23.03 -54.39
C ARG A 37 6.20 23.92 -53.57
N GLN A 38 5.30 24.56 -54.23
CA GLN A 38 3.88 24.87 -54.11
C GLN A 38 3.26 24.63 -52.72
N SER A 39 2.81 25.59 -51.99
CA SER A 39 1.69 26.53 -52.01
C SER A 39 0.43 25.98 -51.35
N VAL A 40 0.05 26.58 -50.23
CA VAL A 40 -1.31 27.03 -49.91
C VAL A 40 -1.15 28.04 -48.77
N ALA A 41 -1.28 29.31 -49.07
CA ALA A 41 -1.86 30.36 -48.27
C ALA A 41 -2.71 31.17 -49.24
N PRO A 42 -3.83 31.70 -48.89
CA PRO A 42 -3.85 33.04 -48.33
C PRO A 42 -5.00 33.28 -47.34
N GLN A 43 -4.91 34.34 -46.64
CA GLN A 43 -5.92 35.14 -45.91
C GLN A 43 -5.58 35.32 -44.43
N LEU A 44 -4.62 36.19 -44.19
CA LEU A 44 -4.48 36.92 -42.93
C LEU A 44 -3.54 38.13 -43.20
N ALA A 45 -4.01 39.04 -44.02
CA ALA A 45 -3.32 40.28 -44.26
C ALA A 45 -4.39 41.34 -44.55
N VAL A 46 -5.18 41.71 -43.57
CA VAL A 46 -5.92 42.98 -43.50
C VAL A 46 -6.45 43.03 -42.03
N LEU A 47 -5.66 43.48 -41.10
CA LEU A 47 -6.07 43.97 -39.75
C LEU A 47 -4.86 44.45 -38.92
N GLU A 48 -3.70 44.74 -39.55
CA GLU A 48 -2.51 45.19 -38.77
C GLU A 48 -2.21 46.69 -38.86
N ASP A 49 -2.95 47.49 -39.61
CA ASP A 49 -2.66 48.91 -39.83
C ASP A 49 -3.37 49.92 -38.93
N ASP A 50 -4.41 49.51 -38.16
CA ASP A 50 -5.16 50.42 -37.29
C ASP A 50 -4.80 50.39 -35.79
N PHE A 51 -3.79 49.60 -35.38
CA PHE A 51 -3.42 49.47 -33.95
C PHE A 51 -2.08 50.18 -33.58
N LEU A 52 -1.47 50.88 -34.48
CA LEU A 52 -0.12 51.48 -34.25
C LEU A 52 -0.11 53.02 -34.02
N GLU A 53 -1.25 53.71 -33.92
CA GLU A 53 -1.26 55.16 -33.76
C GLU A 53 -1.55 55.71 -32.37
N GLN A 54 -1.65 54.94 -31.32
CA GLN A 54 -1.82 55.48 -29.94
C GLN A 54 -1.00 54.80 -28.84
N GLN A 55 0.25 54.47 -29.09
CA GLN A 55 1.21 54.32 -28.03
C GLN A 55 2.19 55.49 -28.07
N THR A 56 1.85 56.56 -27.37
CA THR A 56 2.82 57.52 -26.93
C THR A 56 3.85 56.78 -26.06
N TYR A 57 5.03 56.54 -26.60
CA TYR A 57 6.15 56.00 -25.83
C TYR A 57 6.49 56.99 -24.70
N TYR A 58 5.97 56.69 -23.50
CA TYR A 58 6.45 57.33 -22.31
C TYR A 58 7.90 56.84 -22.10
N GLN A 59 8.85 57.77 -22.36
CA GLN A 59 10.23 57.53 -21.93
C GLN A 59 10.35 58.10 -20.52
N PRO A 60 10.52 57.19 -19.49
CA PRO A 60 10.70 57.63 -18.12
C PRO A 60 11.89 58.55 -18.02
N THR A 61 11.79 59.62 -17.26
CA THR A 61 12.91 60.50 -16.94
C THR A 61 14.03 59.71 -16.26
N ALA A 62 15.28 60.13 -16.34
CA ALA A 62 16.38 59.44 -15.72
C ALA A 62 16.17 59.24 -14.21
N THR A 63 15.43 60.09 -13.55
CA THR A 63 15.05 59.98 -12.14
C THR A 63 14.03 58.86 -11.90
N GLU A 64 13.01 58.79 -12.74
CA GLU A 64 12.01 57.71 -12.66
C GLU A 64 12.61 56.33 -12.99
N ALA A 65 13.55 56.26 -13.94
CA ALA A 65 14.27 55.04 -14.25
C ALA A 65 15.18 54.59 -13.09
N ILE A 66 15.82 55.51 -12.39
CA ILE A 66 16.62 55.23 -11.18
C ILE A 66 15.71 54.79 -10.05
N GLN A 67 14.59 55.48 -9.84
CA GLN A 67 13.62 55.11 -8.77
C GLN A 67 13.06 53.74 -9.00
N HIS A 68 12.67 53.37 -10.22
CA HIS A 68 12.23 52.04 -10.55
C HIS A 68 13.33 50.99 -10.39
N GLN A 69 14.60 51.34 -10.62
CA GLN A 69 15.73 50.45 -10.33
C GLN A 69 15.94 50.24 -8.83
N VAL A 70 15.78 51.25 -8.03
CA VAL A 70 15.88 51.17 -6.56
C VAL A 70 14.71 50.31 -6.02
N GLU A 71 13.47 50.56 -6.46
CA GLU A 71 12.32 49.75 -6.09
C GLU A 71 12.52 48.28 -6.45
N MET A 72 13.04 47.94 -7.61
CA MET A 72 13.36 46.58 -8.01
C MET A 72 14.45 45.92 -7.16
N ILE A 73 15.45 46.70 -6.71
CA ILE A 73 16.50 46.19 -5.84
C ILE A 73 15.96 45.90 -4.46
N ASP A 74 15.11 46.78 -3.92
CA ASP A 74 14.44 46.60 -2.63
C ASP A 74 13.50 45.41 -2.66
N GLU A 75 12.76 45.17 -3.73
CA GLU A 75 11.93 44.00 -3.96
C GLU A 75 12.77 42.73 -4.03
N GLU A 76 13.88 42.72 -4.76
CA GLU A 76 14.79 41.56 -4.83
C GLU A 76 15.45 41.26 -3.47
N GLU A 77 15.78 42.26 -2.65
CA GLU A 77 16.29 42.06 -1.31
C GLU A 77 15.23 41.50 -0.35
N GLN A 78 14.01 42.00 -0.42
CA GLN A 78 12.90 41.48 0.37
C GLN A 78 12.56 40.01 -0.01
N GLU A 79 12.54 39.69 -1.28
CA GLU A 79 12.32 38.33 -1.77
C GLU A 79 13.44 37.38 -1.31
N LEU A 80 14.69 37.84 -1.31
CA LEU A 80 15.84 37.09 -0.82
C LEU A 80 15.75 36.84 0.71
N GLN A 81 15.38 37.88 1.46
CA GLN A 81 15.20 37.75 2.92
C GLN A 81 14.09 36.77 3.23
N ARG A 82 12.93 36.84 2.55
CA ARG A 82 11.81 35.91 2.70
C ARG A 82 12.21 34.47 2.34
N TYR A 83 12.97 34.29 1.25
CA TYR A 83 13.48 32.97 0.90
C TYR A 83 14.44 32.41 1.96
N ASN A 84 15.33 33.21 2.51
CA ASN A 84 16.26 32.78 3.55
C ASN A 84 15.53 32.38 4.83
N GLU A 85 14.47 33.08 5.18
CA GLU A 85 13.62 32.72 6.31
C GLU A 85 12.89 31.39 6.09
N LEU A 86 12.24 31.22 4.94
CA LEU A 86 11.58 29.96 4.58
C LEU A 86 12.58 28.80 4.53
N TYR A 87 13.79 29.02 4.03
CA TYR A 87 14.84 28.02 3.99
C TYR A 87 15.30 27.60 5.41
N ARG A 88 15.40 28.55 6.34
CA ARG A 88 15.72 28.28 7.74
C ARG A 88 14.59 27.48 8.40
N ARG A 89 13.35 27.92 8.27
CA ARG A 89 12.16 27.22 8.76
C ARG A 89 12.03 25.79 8.20
N GLN A 90 12.40 25.59 6.94
CA GLN A 90 12.46 24.27 6.32
C GLN A 90 13.49 23.35 7.00
N ILE A 91 14.70 23.87 7.28
CA ILE A 91 15.71 23.09 8.00
C ILE A 91 15.23 22.72 9.39
N GLU A 92 14.70 23.67 10.14
CA GLU A 92 14.14 23.45 11.49
C GLU A 92 13.03 22.40 11.47
N THR A 93 12.13 22.46 10.49
CA THR A 93 11.06 21.46 10.30
C THR A 93 11.61 20.06 10.04
N GLU A 94 12.63 19.93 9.18
CA GLU A 94 13.23 18.63 8.88
C GLU A 94 14.02 18.07 10.08
N GLU A 95 14.69 18.91 10.85
CA GLU A 95 15.41 18.54 12.08
C GLU A 95 14.41 18.10 13.17
N GLU A 96 13.31 18.82 13.37
CA GLU A 96 12.21 18.43 14.27
C GLU A 96 11.63 17.04 13.91
N CYS A 97 11.37 16.80 12.62
CA CYS A 97 10.89 15.48 12.15
C CYS A 97 11.90 14.36 12.45
N LEU A 98 13.19 14.64 12.31
CA LEU A 98 14.24 13.69 12.58
C LEU A 98 14.42 13.41 14.08
N GLU A 99 14.37 14.44 14.91
CA GLU A 99 14.43 14.32 16.37
C GLU A 99 13.25 13.51 16.90
N LYS A 100 12.02 13.82 16.45
CA LYS A 100 10.82 13.08 16.82
C LYS A 100 10.91 11.63 16.39
N ALA A 101 11.31 11.35 15.15
CA ALA A 101 11.47 9.97 14.67
C ALA A 101 12.54 9.20 15.46
N SER A 102 13.60 9.87 15.87
CA SER A 102 14.66 9.28 16.70
C SER A 102 14.16 8.95 18.12
N ALA A 103 13.35 9.84 18.70
CA ALA A 103 12.72 9.62 20.01
C ALA A 103 11.70 8.47 19.94
N ASP A 104 10.81 8.46 18.94
CA ASP A 104 9.82 7.40 18.71
C ASP A 104 10.50 6.03 18.51
N TYR A 105 11.61 6.00 17.76
CA TYR A 105 12.39 4.77 17.55
C TYR A 105 13.07 4.32 18.86
N ALA A 106 13.62 5.23 19.63
CA ALA A 106 14.21 4.89 20.94
C ALA A 106 13.16 4.31 21.90
N ALA A 107 11.97 4.90 21.97
CA ALA A 107 10.87 4.38 22.77
C ALA A 107 10.44 2.98 22.31
N MET A 108 10.32 2.75 21.00
CA MET A 108 10.03 1.44 20.41
C MET A 108 11.13 0.39 20.76
N VAL A 109 12.38 0.79 20.72
CA VAL A 109 13.51 -0.08 21.11
C VAL A 109 13.39 -0.49 22.57
N ASP A 110 13.15 0.46 23.47
CA ASP A 110 12.99 0.20 24.90
C ASP A 110 11.78 -0.71 25.17
N GLU A 111 10.67 -0.51 24.47
CA GLU A 111 9.49 -1.39 24.57
C GLU A 111 9.82 -2.83 24.08
N LEU A 112 10.42 -2.98 22.91
CA LEU A 112 10.79 -4.30 22.38
C LEU A 112 11.80 -5.01 23.27
N MET A 113 12.75 -4.28 23.83
CA MET A 113 13.68 -4.83 24.81
C MET A 113 12.96 -5.27 26.09
N ALA A 114 12.05 -4.48 26.63
CA ALA A 114 11.26 -4.83 27.81
C ALA A 114 10.38 -6.07 27.61
N LEU A 115 9.82 -6.23 26.40
CA LEU A 115 9.04 -7.40 26.00
C LEU A 115 9.91 -8.65 25.72
N GLY A 116 11.25 -8.54 25.72
CA GLY A 116 12.15 -9.63 25.35
C GLY A 116 12.23 -9.91 23.86
N LYS A 117 11.81 -8.96 23.04
CA LYS A 117 11.79 -9.04 21.56
C LYS A 117 13.00 -8.36 20.90
N GLY A 118 14.11 -8.24 21.61
CA GLY A 118 15.31 -7.56 21.10
C GLY A 118 15.89 -8.14 19.79
N ALA A 119 15.58 -9.39 19.47
CA ALA A 119 15.95 -9.99 18.18
C ALA A 119 15.21 -9.37 16.97
N GLU A 120 14.07 -8.70 17.18
CA GLU A 120 13.30 -8.03 16.14
C GLU A 120 13.88 -6.67 15.75
N LEU A 121 14.85 -6.15 16.51
CA LEU A 121 15.51 -4.88 16.24
C LEU A 121 16.35 -4.95 14.96
N LYS A 122 16.16 -4.00 14.05
CA LYS A 122 16.87 -3.97 12.76
C LYS A 122 18.39 -4.08 12.87
N PRO A 123 19.08 -3.37 13.79
CA PRO A 123 20.53 -3.51 13.95
C PRO A 123 20.96 -4.91 14.41
N VAL A 124 20.10 -5.62 15.13
CA VAL A 124 20.36 -6.97 15.65
C VAL A 124 20.07 -8.04 14.58
N GLN A 125 19.11 -7.81 13.71
CA GLN A 125 18.73 -8.75 12.64
C GLN A 125 19.89 -9.08 11.70
N ALA A 126 20.77 -8.12 11.39
CA ALA A 126 21.96 -8.36 10.57
C ALA A 126 22.94 -9.33 11.26
N LEU A 127 23.09 -9.23 12.58
CA LEU A 127 23.90 -10.15 13.38
C LEU A 127 23.26 -11.52 13.47
N VAL A 128 21.95 -11.60 13.73
CA VAL A 128 21.19 -12.86 13.72
C VAL A 128 21.38 -13.60 12.41
N ALA A 129 21.35 -12.85 11.29
CA ALA A 129 21.60 -13.40 9.97
C ALA A 129 23.00 -14.02 9.81
N SER A 130 24.03 -13.35 10.34
CA SER A 130 25.41 -13.85 10.26
C SER A 130 25.69 -15.06 11.16
N TRP A 131 24.93 -15.22 12.26
CA TRP A 131 25.11 -16.35 13.19
C TRP A 131 24.28 -17.58 12.83
N TYR A 132 23.28 -17.44 11.94
CA TYR A 132 22.30 -18.49 11.66
C TYR A 132 22.92 -19.75 11.09
N GLU A 133 23.62 -19.67 9.95
CA GLU A 133 24.25 -20.81 9.32
C GLU A 133 25.32 -21.47 10.21
N PRO A 134 26.27 -20.73 10.81
CA PRO A 134 27.23 -21.28 11.73
C PRO A 134 26.58 -22.02 12.93
N LEU A 135 25.50 -21.50 13.47
CA LEU A 135 24.78 -22.13 14.57
C LEU A 135 24.09 -23.43 14.14
N VAL A 136 23.47 -23.44 12.95
CA VAL A 136 22.86 -24.63 12.36
C VAL A 136 23.90 -25.72 12.19
N ASP A 137 25.09 -25.41 11.66
CA ASP A 137 26.18 -26.38 11.45
C ASP A 137 26.63 -27.03 12.76
N VAL A 138 26.79 -26.22 13.81
CA VAL A 138 27.20 -26.74 15.15
C VAL A 138 26.09 -27.59 15.78
N ILE A 139 24.80 -27.24 15.58
CA ILE A 139 23.66 -28.05 16.05
C ILE A 139 23.60 -29.39 15.27
N VAL A 140 23.85 -29.37 13.95
CA VAL A 140 23.95 -30.61 13.14
C VAL A 140 25.06 -31.52 13.64
N GLU A 141 26.24 -30.98 13.97
CA GLU A 141 27.33 -31.74 14.55
C GLU A 141 26.93 -32.39 15.90
N GLU A 142 26.29 -31.63 16.77
CA GLU A 142 25.81 -32.13 18.07
C GLU A 142 24.77 -33.26 17.92
N ARG A 143 23.84 -33.12 16.94
CA ARG A 143 22.89 -34.18 16.57
C ARG A 143 23.59 -35.45 16.04
N ASN A 144 24.60 -35.31 15.21
CA ASN A 144 25.37 -36.42 14.69
C ASN A 144 26.10 -37.16 15.79
N ASN A 145 26.66 -36.44 16.77
CA ASN A 145 27.26 -36.99 17.98
C ASN A 145 26.23 -37.76 18.83
N ALA A 146 25.00 -37.27 18.92
CA ALA A 146 23.89 -37.95 19.61
C ALA A 146 23.50 -39.24 18.90
N LEU A 147 23.42 -39.24 17.58
CA LEU A 147 23.12 -40.41 16.75
C LEU A 147 24.24 -41.45 16.78
N ALA A 148 25.50 -41.04 16.86
CA ALA A 148 26.66 -41.94 16.94
C ALA A 148 26.80 -42.64 18.30
N GLY A 149 25.93 -42.31 19.26
CA GLY A 149 25.92 -42.95 20.59
C GLY A 149 27.13 -42.57 21.45
N ALA A 150 27.66 -41.37 21.35
CA ALA A 150 28.76 -40.87 22.12
C ALA A 150 28.54 -41.08 23.64
N LYS A 151 29.61 -41.44 24.37
CA LYS A 151 29.52 -41.94 25.76
C LYS A 151 29.30 -40.88 26.86
N SER A 152 28.99 -39.61 26.47
CA SER A 152 28.69 -38.54 27.43
C SER A 152 27.38 -38.82 28.19
N PRO A 153 27.39 -38.80 29.53
CA PRO A 153 26.16 -38.97 30.32
C PRO A 153 25.10 -37.92 30.01
N ASP A 154 25.52 -36.69 29.74
CA ASP A 154 24.60 -35.58 29.42
C ASP A 154 23.97 -35.73 28.04
N LEU A 155 24.73 -36.17 27.03
CA LEU A 155 24.26 -36.43 25.69
C LEU A 155 23.16 -37.52 25.67
N LYS A 156 23.19 -38.49 26.57
CA LYS A 156 22.13 -39.50 26.71
C LYS A 156 20.82 -38.88 27.15
N ILE A 157 20.85 -37.74 27.86
CA ILE A 157 19.65 -37.07 28.39
C ILE A 157 19.05 -36.12 27.35
N TYR A 158 19.86 -35.25 26.74
CA TYR A 158 19.35 -34.25 25.81
C TYR A 158 19.42 -34.65 24.34
N GLY A 159 20.27 -35.62 24.00
CA GLY A 159 20.49 -36.05 22.61
C GLY A 159 19.22 -36.46 21.87
N PRO A 160 18.33 -37.32 22.42
CA PRO A 160 17.07 -37.67 21.81
C PRO A 160 16.16 -36.47 21.59
N LEU A 161 16.22 -35.45 22.45
CA LEU A 161 15.37 -34.25 22.33
C LEU A 161 15.85 -33.31 21.23
N LEU A 162 17.14 -33.26 20.90
CA LEU A 162 17.66 -32.52 19.76
C LEU A 162 17.14 -33.06 18.42
N LEU A 163 16.66 -34.30 18.40
CA LEU A 163 16.13 -34.92 17.18
C LEU A 163 14.67 -34.62 16.92
N LEU A 164 13.94 -34.01 17.87
CA LEU A 164 12.51 -33.70 17.76
C LEU A 164 12.19 -32.54 16.83
N LEU A 165 13.14 -31.60 16.73
CA LEU A 165 12.98 -30.42 15.85
C LEU A 165 14.09 -30.36 14.79
N PRO A 166 13.84 -29.77 13.62
CA PRO A 166 14.89 -29.47 12.66
C PRO A 166 16.00 -28.58 13.27
N PRO A 167 17.27 -28.72 12.85
CA PRO A 167 18.38 -27.91 13.36
C PRO A 167 18.12 -26.40 13.16
N GLU A 168 17.49 -26.03 12.06
CA GLU A 168 17.14 -24.67 11.68
C GLU A 168 16.16 -24.04 12.70
N GLN A 169 15.16 -24.79 13.13
CA GLN A 169 14.20 -24.34 14.15
C GLN A 169 14.86 -24.20 15.52
N LEU A 170 15.73 -25.17 15.88
CA LEU A 170 16.51 -25.08 17.12
C LEU A 170 17.42 -23.84 17.13
N ALA A 171 18.08 -23.53 16.01
CA ALA A 171 18.91 -22.33 15.89
C ALA A 171 18.11 -21.04 16.09
N VAL A 172 16.98 -20.92 15.41
CA VAL A 172 16.10 -19.74 15.54
C VAL A 172 15.60 -19.58 16.97
N LEU A 173 15.06 -20.65 17.59
CA LEU A 173 14.58 -20.61 18.96
C LEU A 173 15.70 -20.19 19.93
N THR A 174 16.90 -20.73 19.75
CA THR A 174 18.05 -20.43 20.60
C THR A 174 18.45 -18.96 20.49
N MET A 175 18.60 -18.43 19.27
CA MET A 175 18.95 -17.03 19.04
C MET A 175 17.91 -16.08 19.64
N HIS A 176 16.62 -16.30 19.37
CA HIS A 176 15.56 -15.44 19.87
C HIS A 176 15.47 -15.45 21.41
N HIS A 177 15.58 -16.62 22.05
CA HIS A 177 15.51 -16.72 23.51
C HIS A 177 16.73 -16.11 24.20
N VAL A 178 17.94 -16.34 23.69
CA VAL A 178 19.17 -15.77 24.29
C VAL A 178 19.16 -14.24 24.13
N LEU A 179 18.90 -13.75 22.91
CA LEU A 179 18.80 -12.30 22.66
C LEU A 179 17.71 -11.66 23.49
N GLY A 180 16.48 -12.23 23.49
CA GLY A 180 15.37 -11.70 24.24
C GLY A 180 15.65 -11.56 25.73
N HIS A 181 16.26 -12.60 26.35
CA HIS A 181 16.59 -12.56 27.78
C HIS A 181 17.77 -11.64 28.08
N CYS A 182 18.86 -11.69 27.30
CA CYS A 182 20.05 -10.89 27.58
C CYS A 182 19.80 -9.39 27.33
N LEU A 183 19.12 -9.03 26.24
CA LEU A 183 18.81 -7.63 25.95
C LEU A 183 17.76 -7.05 26.92
N LYS A 184 16.77 -7.84 27.34
CA LYS A 184 15.79 -7.45 28.37
C LYS A 184 16.43 -7.10 29.71
N HIS A 185 17.44 -7.88 30.13
CA HIS A 185 18.11 -7.68 31.44
C HIS A 185 19.30 -6.72 31.39
N GLY A 186 19.75 -6.34 30.17
CA GLY A 186 20.82 -5.37 29.98
C GLY A 186 22.13 -5.73 30.70
N GLU A 187 22.81 -4.73 31.27
CA GLU A 187 24.11 -4.92 32.00
C GLU A 187 24.10 -5.92 33.18
N PRO A 188 23.03 -6.02 34.00
CA PRO A 188 22.97 -7.06 35.03
C PRO A 188 23.00 -8.48 34.49
N GLY A 189 22.62 -8.67 33.22
CA GLY A 189 22.56 -9.95 32.52
C GLY A 189 21.45 -10.89 33.00
N ALA A 190 21.12 -11.87 32.16
CA ALA A 190 20.10 -12.88 32.42
C ALA A 190 20.69 -14.02 33.27
N LYS A 191 19.91 -14.51 34.29
CA LYS A 191 20.32 -15.70 35.06
C LYS A 191 20.42 -16.91 34.11
N TYR A 192 21.59 -17.55 34.08
CA TYR A 192 21.83 -18.71 33.23
C TYR A 192 20.82 -19.84 33.42
N SER A 193 20.49 -20.17 34.69
CA SER A 193 19.53 -21.23 35.01
C SER A 193 18.12 -20.91 34.46
N SER A 194 17.69 -19.65 34.53
CA SER A 194 16.39 -19.22 34.01
C SER A 194 16.36 -19.25 32.49
N LEU A 195 17.43 -18.77 31.83
CA LEU A 195 17.57 -18.75 30.39
C LEU A 195 17.52 -20.16 29.79
N VAL A 196 18.34 -21.11 30.35
CA VAL A 196 18.40 -22.46 29.79
C VAL A 196 17.11 -23.25 30.02
N THR A 197 16.42 -23.03 31.14
CA THR A 197 15.14 -23.68 31.42
C THR A 197 14.03 -23.14 30.50
N ALA A 198 13.97 -21.83 30.31
CA ALA A 198 13.00 -21.18 29.40
C ALA A 198 13.21 -21.61 27.94
N LEU A 199 14.46 -21.70 27.48
CA LEU A 199 14.74 -22.23 26.13
C LEU A 199 14.32 -23.71 26.01
N GLY A 200 14.61 -24.55 27.01
CA GLY A 200 14.16 -25.94 26.97
C GLY A 200 12.64 -26.10 26.96
N GLU A 201 11.94 -25.24 27.68
CA GLU A 201 10.48 -25.17 27.66
C GLU A 201 9.93 -24.75 26.29
N ALA A 202 10.51 -23.73 25.67
CA ALA A 202 10.12 -23.29 24.34
C ALA A 202 10.31 -24.39 23.28
N ILE A 203 11.39 -25.14 23.37
CA ILE A 203 11.65 -26.29 22.50
C ILE A 203 10.63 -27.41 22.74
N GLN A 204 10.25 -27.66 23.98
CA GLN A 204 9.20 -28.63 24.33
C GLN A 204 7.86 -28.23 23.69
N VAL A 205 7.45 -26.96 23.81
CA VAL A 205 6.20 -26.45 23.22
C VAL A 205 6.21 -26.60 21.71
N GLU A 206 7.32 -26.21 21.05
CA GLU A 206 7.40 -26.29 19.59
C GLU A 206 7.42 -27.74 19.08
N ALA A 207 8.07 -28.65 19.82
CA ALA A 207 8.05 -30.08 19.50
C ALA A 207 6.63 -30.67 19.59
N ARG A 208 5.83 -30.22 20.57
CA ARG A 208 4.40 -30.59 20.69
C ARG A 208 3.58 -30.07 19.50
N VAL A 209 3.74 -28.79 19.18
CA VAL A 209 3.06 -28.18 18.02
C VAL A 209 3.39 -28.92 16.71
N LEU A 210 4.66 -29.26 16.50
CA LEU A 210 5.07 -30.02 15.31
C LEU A 210 4.43 -31.41 15.27
N ARG A 211 4.36 -32.11 16.42
CA ARG A 211 3.72 -33.43 16.53
C ARG A 211 2.23 -33.35 16.17
N VAL A 212 1.50 -32.38 16.74
CA VAL A 212 0.06 -32.18 16.44
C VAL A 212 -0.16 -31.88 14.96
N ARG A 213 0.69 -31.02 14.36
CA ARG A 213 0.63 -30.73 12.92
C ARG A 213 0.87 -31.99 12.07
N GLN A 214 1.82 -32.83 12.44
CA GLN A 214 2.09 -34.09 11.74
C GLN A 214 0.95 -35.10 11.91
N GLN A 215 0.36 -35.20 13.10
CA GLN A 215 -0.81 -36.06 13.34
C GLN A 215 -2.01 -35.61 12.51
N ARG A 216 -2.30 -34.30 12.46
CA ARG A 216 -3.37 -33.77 11.61
C ARG A 216 -3.13 -34.04 10.12
N ARG A 217 -1.88 -33.90 9.63
CA ARG A 217 -1.54 -34.24 8.25
C ARG A 217 -1.76 -35.74 7.97
N ARG A 218 -1.32 -36.64 8.84
CA ARG A 218 -1.53 -38.09 8.72
C ARG A 218 -3.02 -38.44 8.73
N HIS A 219 -3.80 -37.78 9.57
CA HIS A 219 -5.24 -37.98 9.63
C HIS A 219 -5.96 -37.51 8.34
N LEU A 220 -5.52 -36.39 7.79
CA LEU A 220 -6.01 -35.88 6.50
C LEU A 220 -5.59 -36.79 5.32
N ALA A 221 -4.34 -37.27 5.29
CA ALA A 221 -3.85 -38.21 4.28
C ALA A 221 -4.57 -39.55 4.35
N SER A 222 -4.79 -40.08 5.54
CA SER A 222 -5.57 -41.33 5.76
C SER A 222 -7.03 -41.19 5.29
N ARG A 223 -7.66 -40.02 5.46
CA ARG A 223 -8.99 -39.73 4.91
C ARG A 223 -9.04 -39.64 3.39
N ARG A 224 -7.91 -39.30 2.76
CA ARG A 224 -7.76 -39.25 1.30
C ARG A 224 -7.36 -40.59 0.67
N GLY A 225 -7.15 -41.64 1.44
CA GLY A 225 -6.70 -42.95 0.94
C GLY A 225 -5.23 -42.97 0.50
N GLU A 226 -4.46 -41.95 0.84
CA GLU A 226 -3.03 -41.85 0.53
C GLU A 226 -2.19 -42.70 1.51
N SER A 227 -1.13 -43.36 1.02
CA SER A 227 -0.25 -44.14 1.89
C SER A 227 0.64 -43.23 2.73
N ASP A 228 0.84 -43.56 4.02
CA ASP A 228 1.71 -42.79 4.96
C ASP A 228 3.14 -42.54 4.43
N GLU A 229 3.61 -43.34 3.47
CA GLU A 229 4.93 -43.18 2.85
C GLU A 229 4.96 -42.06 1.80
N LEU A 230 3.93 -41.91 0.98
CA LEU A 230 3.81 -40.81 0.00
C LEU A 230 3.69 -39.47 0.73
N ALA A 231 2.82 -39.36 1.71
CA ALA A 231 2.64 -38.12 2.49
C ALA A 231 3.92 -37.71 3.26
N ASN A 232 4.78 -38.65 3.66
CA ASN A 232 6.06 -38.36 4.29
C ASN A 232 7.15 -37.97 3.30
N GLU A 233 7.17 -38.53 2.08
CA GLU A 233 8.13 -38.14 1.04
C GLU A 233 7.78 -36.76 0.46
N GLU A 234 6.52 -36.46 0.17
CA GLU A 234 6.06 -35.14 -0.26
C GLU A 234 6.33 -34.08 0.81
N ALA A 235 6.10 -34.40 2.10
CA ALA A 235 6.45 -33.49 3.19
C ALA A 235 7.96 -33.28 3.33
N LYS A 236 8.79 -34.27 3.02
CA LYS A 236 10.27 -34.14 2.99
C LYS A 236 10.72 -33.35 1.76
N GLU A 237 10.11 -33.56 0.61
CA GLU A 237 10.43 -32.80 -0.61
C GLU A 237 9.95 -31.36 -0.54
N ALA A 238 8.74 -31.10 -0.06
CA ALA A 238 8.26 -29.74 0.23
C ALA A 238 9.12 -29.02 1.27
N LEU A 239 9.62 -29.72 2.28
CA LEU A 239 10.56 -29.19 3.26
C LEU A 239 11.96 -28.95 2.63
N LYS A 240 12.44 -29.88 1.78
CA LYS A 240 13.67 -29.70 1.00
C LYS A 240 13.56 -28.56 -0.02
N ALA A 241 12.44 -28.43 -0.71
CA ALA A 241 12.18 -27.34 -1.65
C ALA A 241 12.09 -25.99 -0.93
N LYS A 242 11.52 -25.94 0.27
CA LYS A 242 11.49 -24.74 1.13
C LYS A 242 12.84 -24.39 1.77
N LEU A 243 13.66 -25.41 2.09
CA LEU A 243 14.96 -25.22 2.73
C LEU A 243 16.14 -25.18 1.74
N GLY A 244 15.98 -25.74 0.55
CA GLY A 244 17.05 -25.89 -0.45
C GLY A 244 17.39 -24.64 -1.27
N ARG A 245 16.65 -23.54 -1.11
CA ARG A 245 16.99 -22.28 -1.76
C ARG A 245 17.09 -21.20 -0.70
N GLY A 246 18.32 -20.88 -0.30
CA GLY A 246 18.72 -19.91 0.69
C GLY A 246 18.01 -18.55 0.61
N ARG A 247 16.74 -18.52 0.93
CA ARG A 247 15.96 -17.30 1.09
C ARG A 247 15.49 -17.18 2.53
N PHE A 248 16.00 -16.17 3.18
CA PHE A 248 15.63 -15.60 4.47
C PHE A 248 14.12 -15.30 4.68
N LEU A 249 13.27 -15.61 3.74
CA LEU A 249 11.84 -15.28 3.73
C LEU A 249 11.03 -16.06 4.77
N ASP A 250 11.42 -17.29 5.10
CA ASP A 250 10.66 -18.11 6.06
C ASP A 250 10.94 -17.75 7.52
N ALA A 251 12.14 -17.27 7.84
CA ALA A 251 12.43 -16.71 9.17
C ALA A 251 11.66 -15.40 9.43
N LYS A 252 11.44 -14.57 8.39
CA LYS A 252 10.60 -13.36 8.47
C LYS A 252 9.11 -13.68 8.61
N ALA A 253 8.63 -14.76 8.02
CA ALA A 253 7.22 -15.17 8.14
C ALA A 253 6.93 -15.79 9.52
N LEU A 254 7.86 -16.57 10.08
CA LEU A 254 7.77 -17.09 11.45
C LEU A 254 7.95 -15.99 12.52
N ALA A 255 8.83 -15.02 12.27
CA ALA A 255 9.01 -13.86 13.14
C ALA A 255 7.83 -12.87 13.12
N ARG A 256 6.96 -12.92 12.10
CA ARG A 256 5.79 -12.07 11.97
C ARG A 256 4.53 -12.60 12.68
N LEU A 257 4.51 -13.86 13.09
CA LEU A 257 3.39 -14.34 13.91
C LEU A 257 3.60 -13.84 15.35
N PRO A 258 2.69 -13.01 15.88
CA PRO A 258 2.78 -12.57 17.26
C PRO A 258 2.88 -13.77 18.20
N GLN A 259 3.80 -13.75 19.14
CA GLN A 259 4.08 -14.84 20.07
C GLN A 259 2.80 -15.31 20.81
N HIS A 260 1.87 -14.41 21.09
CA HIS A 260 0.60 -14.75 21.71
C HIS A 260 -0.31 -15.60 20.80
N VAL A 261 -0.25 -15.44 19.47
CA VAL A 261 -1.02 -16.25 18.52
C VAL A 261 -0.44 -17.65 18.41
N VAL A 262 0.89 -17.77 18.43
CA VAL A 262 1.58 -19.07 18.48
C VAL A 262 1.27 -19.78 19.79
N ASN A 263 1.32 -19.06 20.92
CA ASN A 263 1.02 -19.59 22.25
C ASN A 263 -0.47 -19.95 22.40
N ALA A 264 -1.41 -19.13 21.87
CA ALA A 264 -2.84 -19.43 21.95
C ALA A 264 -3.22 -20.64 21.09
N ARG A 265 -2.64 -20.76 19.87
CA ARG A 265 -2.84 -21.94 19.02
C ARG A 265 -2.20 -23.21 19.61
N ALA A 266 -1.02 -23.08 20.22
CA ALA A 266 -0.38 -24.16 20.94
C ALA A 266 -1.21 -24.61 22.15
N LYS A 267 -1.76 -23.66 22.92
CA LYS A 267 -2.62 -23.94 24.07
C LYS A 267 -3.91 -24.65 23.64
N LYS A 268 -4.60 -24.17 22.59
CA LYS A 268 -5.81 -24.81 22.06
C LYS A 268 -5.54 -26.21 21.52
N ALA A 269 -4.39 -26.45 20.87
CA ALA A 269 -4.00 -27.76 20.37
C ALA A 269 -3.58 -28.73 21.48
N LEU A 270 -3.19 -28.24 22.67
CA LEU A 270 -2.81 -29.04 23.85
C LEU A 270 -4.03 -29.39 24.72
N GLU A 271 -5.09 -28.61 24.67
CA GLU A 271 -6.34 -28.85 25.40
C GLU A 271 -7.19 -29.97 24.74
N GLU A 272 -6.96 -30.27 23.44
CA GLU A 272 -7.67 -31.30 22.69
C GLU A 272 -7.05 -32.72 22.76
N ASP A 273 -5.83 -32.88 23.32
CA ASP A 273 -5.12 -34.19 23.40
C ASP A 273 -4.82 -34.55 24.87
N ASP A 274 -5.74 -35.25 25.50
CA ASP A 274 -5.60 -35.81 26.83
C ASP A 274 -4.65 -37.02 26.90
N ALA A 275 -3.74 -36.99 27.85
CA ALA A 275 -3.15 -38.12 28.62
C ALA A 275 -1.70 -38.52 28.40
N ASP A 276 -0.94 -38.15 27.33
CA ASP A 276 0.43 -38.73 27.17
C ASP A 276 1.59 -37.69 27.11
N ASP A 277 1.34 -36.42 27.42
CA ASP A 277 2.32 -35.36 27.25
C ASP A 277 2.78 -34.73 28.58
N ALA A 278 3.34 -35.58 29.45
CA ALA A 278 3.94 -35.09 30.69
C ALA A 278 5.07 -34.08 30.39
N ASP A 279 5.14 -33.01 31.18
CA ASP A 279 6.20 -32.01 31.07
C ASP A 279 7.57 -32.66 31.29
N TRP A 280 8.54 -32.29 30.44
CA TRP A 280 9.89 -32.75 30.61
C TRP A 280 10.44 -32.27 31.97
N PRO A 281 11.18 -33.14 32.70
CA PRO A 281 11.77 -32.71 33.95
C PRO A 281 12.62 -31.44 33.78
N THR A 282 12.53 -30.53 34.76
CA THR A 282 13.25 -29.26 34.74
C THR A 282 14.74 -29.41 34.45
N MET A 283 15.38 -30.48 34.98
CA MET A 283 16.79 -30.79 34.74
C MET A 283 17.04 -31.14 33.26
N THR A 284 16.12 -31.84 32.61
CA THR A 284 16.20 -32.22 31.20
C THR A 284 16.08 -31.01 30.30
N ARG A 285 15.09 -30.14 30.59
CA ARG A 285 14.92 -28.84 29.91
C ARG A 285 16.17 -27.97 30.06
N ALA A 286 16.72 -27.87 31.26
CA ALA A 286 17.92 -27.10 31.54
C ALA A 286 19.17 -27.64 30.83
N LYS A 287 19.34 -28.97 30.71
CA LYS A 287 20.45 -29.57 29.98
C LYS A 287 20.36 -29.32 28.49
N LEU A 288 19.18 -29.48 27.90
CA LEU A 288 18.95 -29.21 26.50
C LEU A 288 19.19 -27.72 26.19
N GLY A 289 18.61 -26.81 26.97
CA GLY A 289 18.83 -25.37 26.80
C GLY A 289 20.29 -25.00 27.06
N GLY A 290 20.95 -25.66 28.01
CA GLY A 290 22.35 -25.39 28.37
C GLY A 290 23.34 -25.67 27.22
N VAL A 291 23.20 -26.81 26.54
CA VAL A 291 24.04 -27.11 25.37
C VAL A 291 23.81 -26.12 24.25
N LEU A 292 22.56 -25.79 23.92
CA LEU A 292 22.26 -24.86 22.85
C LEU A 292 22.73 -23.43 23.14
N VAL A 293 22.53 -22.95 24.39
CA VAL A 293 23.06 -21.63 24.81
C VAL A 293 24.58 -21.63 24.71
N THR A 294 25.28 -22.68 25.18
CA THR A 294 26.73 -22.75 25.08
C THR A 294 27.20 -22.69 23.63
N ARG A 295 26.59 -23.49 22.76
CA ARG A 295 26.93 -23.47 21.31
C ARG A 295 26.66 -22.11 20.66
N PHE A 296 25.57 -21.46 21.03
CA PHE A 296 25.29 -20.12 20.56
C PHE A 296 26.34 -19.09 21.02
N LEU A 297 26.77 -19.13 22.28
CA LEU A 297 27.77 -18.22 22.82
C LEU A 297 29.15 -18.36 22.11
N ASP A 298 29.45 -19.56 21.58
CA ASP A 298 30.67 -19.79 20.80
C ASP A 298 30.58 -19.19 19.38
N VAL A 299 29.38 -19.13 18.81
CA VAL A 299 29.13 -18.67 17.45
C VAL A 299 28.82 -17.16 17.40
N ALA A 300 28.28 -16.60 18.49
CA ALA A 300 27.81 -15.22 18.52
C ALA A 300 28.96 -14.21 18.64
N VAL A 301 29.65 -13.96 17.54
CA VAL A 301 30.76 -13.02 17.39
C VAL A 301 30.39 -11.87 16.44
N ASP A 302 31.13 -10.77 16.52
CA ASP A 302 31.06 -9.69 15.56
C ASP A 302 31.87 -9.97 14.27
N ASN A 303 31.89 -9.02 13.34
CA ASN A 303 32.65 -9.15 12.10
C ASN A 303 34.18 -9.19 12.30
N GLU A 304 34.66 -8.83 13.49
CA GLU A 304 36.11 -8.87 13.88
C GLU A 304 36.45 -10.12 14.68
N GLY A 305 35.44 -10.97 14.99
CA GLY A 305 35.62 -12.20 15.79
C GLY A 305 35.51 -11.99 17.29
N ASN A 306 35.12 -10.82 17.78
CA ASN A 306 34.94 -10.56 19.21
C ASN A 306 33.62 -11.17 19.69
N ARG A 307 33.64 -11.78 20.89
CA ARG A 307 32.44 -12.35 21.51
C ARG A 307 31.46 -11.25 21.91
N LEU A 308 30.21 -11.38 21.50
CA LEU A 308 29.15 -10.43 21.84
C LEU A 308 28.35 -10.81 23.09
N PHE A 309 28.66 -11.93 23.69
CA PHE A 309 28.09 -12.39 24.97
C PHE A 309 29.18 -12.94 25.90
N GLU A 310 28.98 -12.70 27.21
CA GLU A 310 29.86 -13.15 28.27
C GLU A 310 29.08 -14.03 29.25
N HIS A 311 29.64 -15.15 29.64
CA HIS A 311 29.08 -16.02 30.69
C HIS A 311 29.90 -15.86 31.95
N ASP A 312 29.37 -15.21 32.97
CA ASP A 312 30.00 -14.87 34.23
C ASP A 312 29.33 -15.54 35.42
N VAL A 313 30.08 -15.61 36.53
CA VAL A 313 29.56 -16.06 37.82
C VAL A 313 29.55 -14.89 38.79
N VAL A 314 28.36 -14.44 39.16
CA VAL A 314 28.17 -13.33 40.12
C VAL A 314 27.77 -13.89 41.49
N VAL A 315 28.29 -13.30 42.58
CA VAL A 315 27.88 -13.66 43.93
C VAL A 315 26.71 -12.78 44.36
N LYS A 316 25.50 -13.35 44.48
CA LYS A 316 24.31 -12.66 45.03
C LYS A 316 23.86 -13.37 46.29
N LEU A 317 23.70 -12.63 47.39
CA LEU A 317 23.28 -13.17 48.70
C LEU A 317 24.08 -14.41 49.14
N LYS A 318 25.40 -14.33 49.06
CA LYS A 318 26.36 -15.43 49.39
C LYS A 318 26.22 -16.69 48.50
N ARG A 319 25.46 -16.65 47.38
CA ARG A 319 25.35 -17.76 46.43
C ARG A 319 25.99 -17.38 45.10
N LYS A 320 26.70 -18.32 44.48
CA LYS A 320 27.23 -18.16 43.11
C LYS A 320 26.12 -18.38 42.12
N VAL A 321 25.86 -17.41 41.28
CA VAL A 321 24.82 -17.42 40.23
C VAL A 321 25.48 -17.20 38.87
N GLY A 322 25.31 -18.14 37.94
CA GLY A 322 25.73 -17.96 36.56
C GLY A 322 24.84 -16.91 35.85
N VAL A 323 25.45 -16.02 35.12
CA VAL A 323 24.78 -14.94 34.41
C VAL A 323 25.33 -14.84 32.99
N VAL A 324 24.47 -14.74 32.01
CA VAL A 324 24.84 -14.41 30.62
C VAL A 324 24.54 -12.94 30.37
N ARG A 325 25.53 -12.21 29.91
CA ARG A 325 25.44 -10.78 29.60
C ARG A 325 25.66 -10.53 28.12
N ALA A 326 24.87 -9.60 27.56
CA ALA A 326 25.23 -9.00 26.29
C ALA A 326 26.39 -8.03 26.48
N SER A 327 27.36 -8.01 25.58
CA SER A 327 28.45 -7.05 25.59
C SER A 327 27.92 -5.60 25.51
N LYS A 328 28.70 -4.66 26.00
CA LYS A 328 28.35 -3.23 25.91
C LYS A 328 28.14 -2.81 24.45
N GLU A 329 28.93 -3.37 23.57
CA GLU A 329 28.85 -3.11 22.14
C GLU A 329 27.53 -3.64 21.54
N LEU A 330 27.09 -4.85 21.88
CA LEU A 330 25.79 -5.37 21.44
C LEU A 330 24.64 -4.55 21.99
N LEU A 331 24.70 -4.13 23.26
CA LEU A 331 23.69 -3.25 23.87
C LEU A 331 23.63 -1.88 23.18
N GLN A 332 24.79 -1.32 22.84
CA GLN A 332 24.86 -0.06 22.08
C GLN A 332 24.32 -0.23 20.67
N ARG A 333 24.68 -1.31 19.97
CA ARG A 333 24.13 -1.62 18.64
C ARG A 333 22.62 -1.84 18.68
N ALA A 334 22.10 -2.53 19.70
CA ALA A 334 20.67 -2.77 19.86
C ALA A 334 19.89 -1.49 20.13
N ARG A 335 20.42 -0.61 20.99
CA ARG A 335 19.82 0.72 21.25
C ARG A 335 20.00 1.69 20.09
N GLY A 336 21.00 1.45 19.23
CA GLY A 336 21.38 2.32 18.16
C GLY A 336 22.34 3.43 18.61
N ASP A 337 23.46 3.58 17.91
CA ASP A 337 24.25 4.80 17.90
C ASP A 337 23.38 5.95 17.38
N PRO A 338 23.52 7.21 17.85
CA PRO A 338 22.79 8.36 17.28
C PRO A 338 22.81 8.44 15.77
N ILE A 339 23.89 8.03 15.14
CA ILE A 339 24.00 7.93 13.68
C ILE A 339 23.14 6.78 13.14
N MET A 340 23.13 5.63 13.79
CA MET A 340 22.30 4.47 13.43
C MET A 340 20.81 4.72 13.71
N LEU A 341 20.47 5.46 14.76
CA LEU A 341 19.11 5.92 15.04
C LEU A 341 18.55 6.74 13.89
N GLN A 342 19.34 7.69 13.36
CA GLN A 342 18.97 8.46 12.17
C GLN A 342 18.77 7.61 10.91
N TRP A 343 19.47 6.47 10.82
CA TRP A 343 19.33 5.54 9.69
C TRP A 343 18.16 4.57 9.85
N ALA A 344 17.85 4.18 11.07
CA ALA A 344 16.79 3.23 11.38
C ALA A 344 15.42 3.91 11.58
N ALA A 345 15.42 5.13 12.11
CA ALA A 345 14.25 5.98 12.25
C ALA A 345 13.70 6.35 10.87
N THR A 346 12.41 6.21 10.70
CA THR A 346 11.71 6.67 9.49
C THR A 346 11.05 8.00 9.82
N PRO A 347 11.68 9.15 9.46
CA PRO A 347 11.10 10.44 9.76
C PRO A 347 9.79 10.62 9.00
N ARG A 348 8.88 11.37 9.59
CA ARG A 348 7.66 11.77 8.91
C ARG A 348 8.02 12.82 7.87
N PHE A 349 7.70 12.56 6.63
CA PHE A 349 7.87 13.53 5.55
C PHE A 349 6.71 14.52 5.56
N LEU A 350 7.01 15.79 5.69
CA LEU A 350 6.07 16.91 5.57
C LEU A 350 6.25 17.63 4.23
N PRO A 351 5.28 18.44 3.76
CA PRO A 351 5.47 19.34 2.64
C PRO A 351 6.64 20.30 2.90
N MET A 352 7.26 20.82 1.83
CA MET A 352 8.43 21.67 1.93
C MET A 352 8.06 23.14 1.71
N LEU A 353 8.62 24.05 2.52
CA LEU A 353 8.43 25.50 2.42
C LEU A 353 9.28 26.12 1.28
N VAL A 354 10.21 25.37 0.72
CA VAL A 354 11.07 25.77 -0.41
C VAL A 354 11.08 24.69 -1.47
N GLU A 355 11.41 25.04 -2.71
CA GLU A 355 11.52 24.08 -3.80
C GLU A 355 12.40 22.89 -3.39
N PRO A 356 11.96 21.64 -3.62
CA PRO A 356 12.74 20.44 -3.40
C PRO A 356 14.07 20.48 -4.14
N ARG A 357 15.10 19.88 -3.56
CA ARG A 357 16.38 19.70 -4.26
C ARG A 357 16.18 18.79 -5.48
N PRO A 358 16.70 19.16 -6.65
CA PRO A 358 16.65 18.28 -7.81
C PRO A 358 17.30 16.92 -7.53
N TRP A 359 16.67 15.88 -8.01
CA TRP A 359 17.20 14.53 -7.92
C TRP A 359 18.46 14.37 -8.77
N ARG A 360 19.54 13.91 -8.15
CA ARG A 360 20.84 13.62 -8.80
C ARG A 360 21.27 12.17 -8.62
N GLY A 361 20.35 11.32 -8.18
CA GLY A 361 20.57 9.91 -7.92
C GLY A 361 19.61 9.33 -6.91
N PHE A 362 19.76 8.05 -6.57
CA PHE A 362 18.80 7.28 -5.78
C PHE A 362 18.42 7.93 -4.44
N GLN A 363 19.41 8.51 -3.72
CA GLN A 363 19.18 9.18 -2.42
C GLN A 363 19.74 10.61 -2.40
N LYS A 364 19.83 11.27 -3.55
CA LYS A 364 20.43 12.62 -3.67
C LYS A 364 19.43 13.58 -4.30
N GLY A 365 18.54 14.13 -3.51
CA GLY A 365 17.50 15.07 -3.93
C GLY A 365 16.33 15.08 -2.95
N GLY A 366 15.24 15.74 -3.34
CA GLY A 366 14.08 15.94 -2.50
C GLY A 366 14.34 16.89 -1.33
N PHE A 367 14.37 16.39 -0.13
CA PHE A 367 14.54 17.18 1.09
C PHE A 367 15.94 17.81 1.26
N LEU A 368 16.06 18.78 2.19
CA LEU A 368 17.33 19.46 2.49
C LEU A 368 18.24 18.64 3.42
N ARG A 369 17.66 18.04 4.47
CA ARG A 369 18.37 17.25 5.48
C ARG A 369 17.91 15.81 5.51
N LEU A 370 16.60 15.56 5.35
CA LEU A 370 16.02 14.22 5.36
C LEU A 370 16.48 13.42 4.14
N ARG A 371 16.66 12.12 4.35
CA ARG A 371 17.02 11.20 3.27
C ARG A 371 15.75 10.54 2.74
N ALA A 372 15.54 10.68 1.45
CA ALA A 372 14.49 10.01 0.73
C ALA A 372 15.06 9.25 -0.47
N ALA A 373 14.37 8.24 -0.94
CA ALA A 373 14.73 7.52 -2.16
C ALA A 373 13.90 8.03 -3.34
N ALA A 374 14.56 8.29 -4.48
CA ALA A 374 13.90 8.68 -5.71
C ALA A 374 12.99 7.55 -6.27
N MET A 375 13.24 6.31 -5.87
CA MET A 375 12.45 5.15 -6.27
C MET A 375 12.07 4.29 -5.08
N ARG A 376 10.81 3.83 -5.04
CA ARG A 376 10.28 2.86 -4.06
C ARG A 376 10.72 1.45 -4.46
N THR A 377 11.61 0.85 -3.70
CA THR A 377 12.13 -0.50 -3.98
C THR A 377 11.58 -1.58 -3.05
N HIS A 378 10.81 -1.20 -2.03
CA HIS A 378 10.23 -2.10 -1.03
C HIS A 378 11.23 -3.12 -0.43
N GLY A 379 12.50 -2.73 -0.31
CA GLY A 379 13.58 -3.57 0.22
C GLY A 379 14.22 -4.52 -0.80
N CYS A 380 13.88 -4.41 -2.08
CA CYS A 380 14.54 -5.17 -3.14
C CYS A 380 15.91 -4.55 -3.47
N ASP A 381 17.01 -5.17 -3.01
CA ASP A 381 18.37 -4.69 -3.25
C ASP A 381 18.76 -4.79 -4.73
N VAL A 382 18.28 -5.82 -5.44
CA VAL A 382 18.56 -6.00 -6.88
C VAL A 382 17.99 -4.84 -7.69
N GLN A 383 16.76 -4.42 -7.40
CA GLN A 383 16.14 -3.24 -8.02
C GLN A 383 16.91 -1.95 -7.68
N ARG A 384 17.32 -1.79 -6.42
CA ARG A 384 18.12 -0.65 -5.98
C ARG A 384 19.45 -0.58 -6.71
N GLU A 385 20.17 -1.70 -6.84
CA GLU A 385 21.43 -1.76 -7.59
C GLU A 385 21.25 -1.48 -9.07
N ALA A 386 20.18 -2.01 -9.69
CA ALA A 386 19.86 -1.72 -11.08
C ALA A 386 19.70 -0.21 -11.31
N PHE A 387 18.96 0.48 -10.42
CA PHE A 387 18.81 1.92 -10.46
C PHE A 387 20.15 2.65 -10.28
N LEU A 388 20.98 2.21 -9.30
CA LEU A 388 22.29 2.81 -9.05
C LEU A 388 23.27 2.64 -10.23
N ARG A 389 23.24 1.51 -10.91
CA ARG A 389 24.04 1.24 -12.11
C ARG A 389 23.61 2.09 -13.31
N ALA A 390 22.30 2.32 -13.45
CA ALA A 390 21.72 3.10 -14.54
C ALA A 390 21.89 4.62 -14.39
N ASN A 391 22.39 5.09 -13.26
CA ASN A 391 22.39 6.49 -12.83
C ASN A 391 23.26 7.47 -13.67
N ARG A 392 23.84 7.03 -14.78
CA ARG A 392 24.60 7.91 -15.67
C ARG A 392 23.84 8.11 -16.98
N GLY A 393 22.75 8.88 -16.93
CA GLY A 393 22.00 9.35 -18.11
C GLY A 393 20.71 8.60 -18.43
N LEU A 394 20.53 7.34 -18.01
CA LEU A 394 19.34 6.54 -18.35
C LEU A 394 18.06 7.02 -17.63
N ALA A 395 18.17 7.36 -16.35
CA ALA A 395 17.00 7.78 -15.54
C ALA A 395 16.78 9.30 -15.51
N ASP A 396 17.56 10.09 -16.24
CA ASP A 396 17.53 11.56 -16.17
C ASP A 396 16.16 12.12 -16.57
N GLY A 397 15.48 11.52 -17.54
CA GLY A 397 14.13 11.92 -17.95
C GLY A 397 13.08 11.70 -16.84
N VAL A 398 13.16 10.58 -16.13
CA VAL A 398 12.28 10.28 -14.99
C VAL A 398 12.55 11.26 -13.84
N LEU A 399 13.82 11.46 -13.48
CA LEU A 399 14.21 12.38 -12.42
C LEU A 399 13.82 13.83 -12.73
N ALA A 400 13.99 14.28 -13.99
CA ALA A 400 13.54 15.59 -14.43
C ALA A 400 12.01 15.76 -14.32
N GLY A 401 11.25 14.70 -14.62
CA GLY A 401 9.80 14.68 -14.42
C GLY A 401 9.40 14.83 -12.95
N LEU A 402 10.06 14.10 -12.04
CA LEU A 402 9.85 14.24 -10.59
C LEU A 402 10.18 15.65 -10.09
N ASP A 403 11.28 16.24 -10.61
CA ASP A 403 11.69 17.60 -10.27
C ASP A 403 10.69 18.65 -10.81
N ALA A 404 10.14 18.44 -12.00
CA ALA A 404 9.14 19.33 -12.57
C ALA A 404 7.86 19.38 -11.74
N MET A 405 7.36 18.19 -11.33
CA MET A 405 6.20 18.11 -10.42
C MET A 405 6.52 18.70 -9.05
N GLY A 406 7.73 18.48 -8.53
CA GLY A 406 8.17 19.00 -7.24
C GLY A 406 8.27 20.52 -7.16
N ARG A 407 8.38 21.22 -8.29
CA ARG A 407 8.43 22.69 -8.35
C ARG A 407 7.07 23.37 -8.38
N VAL A 408 5.98 22.60 -8.41
CA VAL A 408 4.65 23.19 -8.39
C VAL A 408 4.32 23.66 -6.98
N PRO A 409 4.05 24.95 -6.77
CA PRO A 409 3.70 25.48 -5.46
C PRO A 409 2.23 25.21 -5.16
N TRP A 410 1.98 24.71 -3.96
CA TRP A 410 0.65 24.45 -3.39
C TRP A 410 0.36 25.37 -2.22
N SER A 411 -0.91 25.55 -1.90
CA SER A 411 -1.38 26.25 -0.70
C SER A 411 -2.60 25.55 -0.12
N ILE A 412 -2.97 25.94 1.09
CA ILE A 412 -4.18 25.45 1.76
C ILE A 412 -5.38 26.32 1.37
N ASN A 413 -6.48 25.67 1.03
CA ASN A 413 -7.79 26.32 0.90
C ASN A 413 -8.34 26.58 2.31
N GLY A 414 -7.99 27.74 2.86
CA GLY A 414 -8.33 28.12 4.24
C GLY A 414 -9.83 28.01 4.55
N PRO A 415 -10.72 28.60 3.74
CA PRO A 415 -12.17 28.50 3.95
C PRO A 415 -12.70 27.08 4.04
N ILE A 416 -12.21 26.18 3.17
CA ILE A 416 -12.59 24.75 3.23
C ILE A 416 -12.01 24.07 4.47
N LEU A 417 -10.77 24.37 4.83
CA LEU A 417 -10.17 23.84 6.05
C LEU A 417 -10.97 24.24 7.29
N ASP A 418 -11.45 25.50 7.38
CA ASP A 418 -12.28 25.96 8.49
C ASP A 418 -13.57 25.15 8.62
N LEU A 419 -14.26 24.90 7.48
CA LEU A 419 -15.47 24.09 7.45
C LEU A 419 -15.23 22.63 7.82
N VAL A 420 -14.13 22.04 7.36
CA VAL A 420 -13.75 20.67 7.73
C VAL A 420 -13.42 20.57 9.22
N GLN A 421 -12.73 21.56 9.79
CA GLN A 421 -12.43 21.60 11.22
C GLN A 421 -13.70 21.77 12.06
N GLU A 422 -14.66 22.60 11.62
CA GLU A 422 -15.97 22.75 12.26
C GLU A 422 -16.74 21.41 12.22
N ALA A 423 -16.82 20.76 11.06
CA ALA A 423 -17.45 19.45 10.90
C ALA A 423 -16.80 18.37 11.78
N TRP A 424 -15.46 18.40 11.89
CA TRP A 424 -14.69 17.49 12.75
C TRP A 424 -15.02 17.71 14.25
N GLN A 425 -15.15 18.96 14.69
CA GLN A 425 -15.50 19.27 16.06
C GLN A 425 -16.96 18.90 16.42
N GLN A 426 -17.86 18.83 15.43
CA GLN A 426 -19.26 18.43 15.61
C GLN A 426 -19.44 16.91 15.80
N GLY A 427 -18.38 16.10 15.78
CA GLY A 427 -18.47 14.67 16.09
C GLY A 427 -18.15 13.72 14.95
N GLY A 428 -17.72 14.22 13.78
CA GLY A 428 -17.23 13.40 12.69
C GLY A 428 -18.33 12.56 11.97
N THR A 429 -19.56 13.04 11.94
CA THR A 429 -20.68 12.38 11.20
C THR A 429 -20.79 12.83 9.73
N TRP A 430 -19.86 13.65 9.30
CA TRP A 430 -19.78 14.19 7.95
C TRP A 430 -19.05 13.22 7.00
N PRO A 431 -19.32 13.27 5.68
CA PRO A 431 -18.62 12.42 4.71
C PRO A 431 -17.10 12.50 4.84
N ASP A 432 -16.40 11.40 4.61
CA ASP A 432 -14.93 11.25 4.70
C ASP A 432 -14.31 11.63 6.07
N LEU A 433 -15.13 11.87 7.10
CA LEU A 433 -14.70 12.09 8.48
C LEU A 433 -15.14 10.92 9.36
N PRO A 434 -14.21 10.26 10.09
CA PRO A 434 -14.57 9.13 10.94
C PRO A 434 -15.33 9.61 12.19
N SER A 435 -16.34 8.83 12.60
CA SER A 435 -17.08 9.11 13.83
C SER A 435 -16.14 9.21 15.03
N LEU A 436 -16.37 10.20 15.92
CA LEU A 436 -15.62 10.35 17.17
C LEU A 436 -16.07 9.37 18.26
N HIS A 437 -17.17 8.65 18.05
CA HIS A 437 -17.72 7.70 19.02
C HIS A 437 -17.37 6.26 18.62
N ASP A 438 -17.02 5.45 19.62
CA ASP A 438 -16.81 4.02 19.42
C ASP A 438 -18.13 3.28 19.35
N PHE A 439 -18.16 2.15 18.64
CA PHE A 439 -19.26 1.21 18.71
C PHE A 439 -19.34 0.60 20.11
N GLU A 440 -20.55 0.55 20.66
CA GLU A 440 -20.79 0.01 21.99
C GLU A 440 -20.57 -1.52 21.99
N ILE A 441 -19.71 -1.99 22.89
CA ILE A 441 -19.45 -3.41 23.12
C ILE A 441 -20.25 -3.83 24.34
N ARG A 442 -21.25 -4.69 24.15
CA ARG A 442 -22.11 -5.20 25.25
C ARG A 442 -21.61 -6.55 25.72
N GLU A 443 -21.68 -6.80 27.01
CA GLU A 443 -21.41 -8.12 27.57
C GLU A 443 -22.64 -9.00 27.43
N TYR A 444 -22.43 -10.31 27.29
CA TYR A 444 -23.50 -11.28 27.18
C TYR A 444 -23.79 -11.86 28.55
N ASP A 445 -24.98 -11.61 29.05
CA ASP A 445 -25.45 -12.06 30.38
C ASP A 445 -26.24 -13.39 30.37
N GLY A 446 -26.38 -14.05 29.20
CA GLY A 446 -27.13 -15.30 29.05
C GLY A 446 -26.29 -16.55 29.33
N ASP A 447 -26.95 -17.69 29.57
CA ASP A 447 -26.33 -18.98 29.86
C ASP A 447 -26.19 -19.90 28.61
N ASP A 448 -26.71 -19.50 27.46
CA ASP A 448 -26.63 -20.28 26.22
C ASP A 448 -25.23 -20.25 25.61
N PRO A 449 -24.54 -21.39 25.46
CA PRO A 449 -23.17 -21.45 24.94
C PRO A 449 -23.05 -21.01 23.48
N GLU A 450 -24.05 -21.33 22.61
CA GLU A 450 -24.03 -20.96 21.19
C GLU A 450 -24.24 -19.45 21.03
N ALA A 451 -25.21 -18.88 21.72
CA ALA A 451 -25.42 -17.44 21.75
C ALA A 451 -24.22 -16.68 22.33
N LYS A 452 -23.54 -17.24 23.34
CA LYS A 452 -22.29 -16.65 23.88
C LYS A 452 -21.15 -16.65 22.89
N GLU A 453 -21.00 -17.71 22.10
CA GLU A 453 -19.98 -17.77 21.06
C GLU A 453 -20.27 -16.76 19.94
N LEU A 454 -21.51 -16.67 19.47
CA LEU A 454 -21.97 -15.72 18.47
C LEU A 454 -21.74 -14.27 18.94
N HIS A 455 -22.15 -13.97 20.17
CA HIS A 455 -21.93 -12.66 20.78
C HIS A 455 -20.43 -12.35 20.95
N GLY A 456 -19.62 -13.35 21.25
CA GLY A 456 -18.16 -13.23 21.29
C GLY A 456 -17.57 -12.86 19.93
N ARG A 457 -18.06 -13.47 18.84
CA ARG A 457 -17.65 -13.15 17.45
C ARG A 457 -18.07 -11.72 17.07
N ARG A 458 -19.30 -11.33 17.38
CA ARG A 458 -19.81 -9.96 17.17
C ARG A 458 -18.96 -8.92 17.92
N ASN A 459 -18.66 -9.13 19.18
CA ASN A 459 -17.82 -8.24 19.96
C ASN A 459 -16.38 -8.17 19.44
N ALA A 460 -15.85 -9.27 18.90
CA ALA A 460 -14.54 -9.26 18.26
C ALA A 460 -14.54 -8.39 16.98
N LYS A 461 -15.62 -8.46 16.18
CA LYS A 461 -15.82 -7.60 14.98
C LYS A 461 -15.92 -6.12 15.41
N LEU A 462 -16.69 -5.79 16.46
CA LEU A 462 -16.83 -4.42 16.97
C LEU A 462 -15.50 -3.88 17.53
N ARG A 463 -14.74 -4.69 18.27
CA ARG A 463 -13.39 -4.27 18.74
C ARG A 463 -12.45 -3.96 17.58
N ARG A 464 -12.55 -4.74 16.49
CA ARG A 464 -11.76 -4.49 15.29
C ARG A 464 -12.20 -3.19 14.61
N LYS A 465 -13.50 -2.95 14.44
CA LYS A 465 -14.05 -1.70 13.90
C LYS A 465 -13.62 -0.49 14.75
N ASN A 466 -13.65 -0.60 16.09
CA ASN A 466 -13.18 0.48 16.96
C ASN A 466 -11.67 0.75 16.83
N ALA A 467 -10.87 -0.29 16.64
CA ALA A 467 -9.43 -0.12 16.39
C ALA A 467 -9.17 0.55 15.02
N GLU A 468 -9.94 0.22 13.99
CA GLU A 468 -9.91 0.87 12.69
C GLU A 468 -10.34 2.34 12.78
N LEU A 469 -11.44 2.64 13.49
CA LEU A 469 -11.89 4.01 13.75
C LEU A 469 -10.83 4.83 14.51
N HIS A 470 -10.20 4.25 15.52
CA HIS A 470 -9.11 4.93 16.23
C HIS A 470 -7.96 5.31 15.29
N SER A 471 -7.56 4.39 14.40
CA SER A 471 -6.52 4.67 13.41
C SER A 471 -6.92 5.78 12.44
N LEU A 472 -8.18 5.76 11.96
CA LEU A 472 -8.71 6.79 11.07
C LEU A 472 -8.77 8.16 11.76
N ARG A 473 -9.19 8.23 13.03
CA ARG A 473 -9.20 9.48 13.83
C ARG A 473 -7.79 10.06 13.97
N CYS A 474 -6.80 9.22 14.29
CA CYS A 474 -5.41 9.66 14.38
C CYS A 474 -4.89 10.19 13.03
N ASP A 475 -5.22 9.53 11.94
CA ASP A 475 -4.83 9.97 10.59
C ASP A 475 -5.51 11.30 10.23
N THR A 476 -6.82 11.44 10.49
CA THR A 476 -7.58 12.69 10.24
C THR A 476 -7.03 13.85 11.06
N THR A 477 -6.84 13.68 12.37
CA THR A 477 -6.23 14.69 13.24
C THR A 477 -4.89 15.14 12.67
N LEU A 478 -4.04 14.20 12.29
CA LEU A 478 -2.73 14.50 11.74
C LEU A 478 -2.79 15.27 10.42
N LYS A 479 -3.74 14.93 9.53
CA LYS A 479 -3.97 15.65 8.28
C LYS A 479 -4.38 17.10 8.52
N LEU A 480 -5.30 17.32 9.46
CA LEU A 480 -5.77 18.65 9.84
C LEU A 480 -4.66 19.48 10.50
N ASP A 481 -3.87 18.88 11.40
CA ASP A 481 -2.71 19.54 12.03
C ASP A 481 -1.67 19.99 10.99
N ILE A 482 -1.39 19.13 9.99
CA ILE A 482 -0.48 19.49 8.90
C ILE A 482 -1.08 20.62 8.05
N ALA A 483 -2.36 20.54 7.69
CA ALA A 483 -3.03 21.58 6.92
C ALA A 483 -2.98 22.92 7.66
N GLU A 484 -3.26 22.94 8.97
CA GLU A 484 -3.19 24.15 9.80
C GLU A 484 -1.76 24.71 9.87
N ARG A 485 -0.74 23.84 10.03
CA ARG A 485 0.67 24.27 10.06
C ARG A 485 1.09 25.01 8.79
N PHE A 486 0.56 24.60 7.64
CA PHE A 486 0.90 25.17 6.33
C PHE A 486 -0.16 26.15 5.79
N ARG A 487 -1.14 26.55 6.60
CA ARG A 487 -2.29 27.38 6.21
C ARG A 487 -1.92 28.64 5.42
N ASN A 488 -0.87 29.32 5.85
CA ASN A 488 -0.48 30.64 5.34
C ASN A 488 0.78 30.61 4.45
N ASP A 489 1.30 29.43 4.17
CA ASP A 489 2.54 29.25 3.41
C ASP A 489 2.26 28.62 2.05
N ALA A 490 3.01 29.03 1.06
CA ALA A 490 3.16 28.22 -0.15
C ALA A 490 4.15 27.08 0.12
N PHE A 491 3.82 25.87 -0.31
CA PHE A 491 4.64 24.70 -0.05
C PHE A 491 4.74 23.79 -1.27
N TYR A 492 5.65 22.82 -1.22
CA TYR A 492 6.00 21.95 -2.32
C TYR A 492 5.97 20.48 -1.89
N PHE A 493 5.62 19.59 -2.82
CA PHE A 493 5.74 18.15 -2.63
C PHE A 493 6.96 17.62 -3.37
N PRO A 494 7.98 17.08 -2.71
CA PRO A 494 8.96 16.24 -3.37
C PRO A 494 8.34 14.90 -3.76
N TYR A 495 8.71 14.36 -4.93
CA TYR A 495 8.14 13.13 -5.48
C TYR A 495 9.17 12.02 -5.59
N ASN A 496 8.70 10.78 -5.54
CA ASN A 496 9.43 9.60 -5.94
C ASN A 496 8.64 8.77 -6.94
N VAL A 497 9.26 7.74 -7.53
CA VAL A 497 8.66 6.86 -8.53
C VAL A 497 8.61 5.43 -7.99
N ASP A 498 7.60 4.63 -8.39
CA ASP A 498 7.61 3.18 -8.18
C ASP A 498 8.20 2.44 -9.40
N PHE A 499 8.30 1.11 -9.32
CA PHE A 499 8.82 0.28 -10.41
C PHE A 499 7.94 0.31 -11.68
N ARG A 500 6.67 0.70 -11.57
CA ARG A 500 5.74 0.85 -12.69
C ARG A 500 5.89 2.20 -13.39
N GLY A 501 6.69 3.11 -12.84
CA GLY A 501 6.87 4.48 -13.34
C GLY A 501 5.83 5.48 -12.82
N ARG A 502 5.00 5.12 -11.83
CA ARG A 502 4.06 6.05 -11.18
C ARG A 502 4.79 6.94 -10.18
N ALA A 503 4.51 8.24 -10.27
CA ALA A 503 5.04 9.23 -9.33
C ALA A 503 4.11 9.40 -8.12
N TYR A 504 4.72 9.52 -6.94
CA TYR A 504 4.02 9.72 -5.68
C TYR A 504 4.67 10.86 -4.89
N PRO A 505 3.87 11.75 -4.27
CA PRO A 505 4.41 12.69 -3.31
C PRO A 505 5.01 11.92 -2.11
N LEU A 506 6.13 12.40 -1.60
CA LEU A 506 6.80 11.80 -0.45
C LEU A 506 6.03 12.02 0.87
N PRO A 507 5.42 13.21 1.13
CA PRO A 507 4.56 13.42 2.28
C PRO A 507 3.32 12.51 2.24
N PRO A 508 3.13 11.60 3.23
CA PRO A 508 2.11 10.57 3.11
C PRO A 508 0.71 11.01 3.53
N ASN A 509 0.60 11.91 4.51
CA ASN A 509 -0.67 12.19 5.17
C ASN A 509 -1.51 13.24 4.45
N LEU A 510 -0.93 14.38 4.09
CA LEU A 510 -1.61 15.45 3.36
C LEU A 510 -0.99 15.61 1.98
N ASN A 511 -1.67 15.17 0.94
CA ASN A 511 -1.28 15.33 -0.45
C ASN A 511 -2.47 15.17 -1.39
N HIS A 512 -2.29 15.53 -2.66
CA HIS A 512 -3.33 15.50 -3.69
C HIS A 512 -3.74 14.09 -4.18
N LEU A 513 -3.13 13.01 -3.68
CA LEU A 513 -3.56 11.62 -3.91
C LEU A 513 -4.38 11.07 -2.73
N GLY A 514 -4.64 11.91 -1.72
CA GLY A 514 -5.39 11.55 -0.54
C GLY A 514 -6.89 11.41 -0.76
N SER A 515 -7.65 11.35 0.34
CA SER A 515 -9.10 11.28 0.37
C SER A 515 -9.77 12.59 -0.10
N ASP A 516 -11.09 12.61 -0.16
CA ASP A 516 -11.89 13.77 -0.56
C ASP A 516 -11.52 15.03 0.24
N VAL A 517 -11.48 14.93 1.57
CA VAL A 517 -11.03 16.02 2.46
C VAL A 517 -9.62 16.51 2.10
N CYS A 518 -8.65 15.60 1.89
CA CYS A 518 -7.27 15.99 1.56
C CYS A 518 -7.18 16.78 0.25
N ARG A 519 -7.98 16.38 -0.76
CA ARG A 519 -7.99 17.06 -2.05
C ARG A 519 -8.69 18.40 -1.98
N ALA A 520 -9.79 18.49 -1.22
CA ALA A 520 -10.56 19.71 -1.06
C ALA A 520 -9.80 20.84 -0.34
N VAL A 521 -8.97 20.51 0.65
CA VAL A 521 -8.16 21.49 1.39
C VAL A 521 -6.89 21.93 0.66
N LEU A 522 -6.57 21.33 -0.49
CA LEU A 522 -5.40 21.67 -1.30
C LEU A 522 -5.78 22.50 -2.51
N GLN A 523 -5.02 23.55 -2.79
CA GLN A 523 -5.13 24.34 -4.00
C GLN A 523 -3.76 24.73 -4.53
N PHE A 524 -3.69 25.20 -5.78
CA PHE A 524 -2.45 25.77 -6.29
C PHE A 524 -2.16 27.12 -5.64
N ALA A 525 -0.89 27.41 -5.35
CA ALA A 525 -0.52 28.71 -4.77
C ALA A 525 -0.59 29.87 -5.78
N GLU A 526 -0.56 29.56 -7.06
CA GLU A 526 -0.66 30.53 -8.14
C GLU A 526 -2.02 30.42 -8.83
N PRO A 527 -3.00 31.28 -8.47
CA PRO A 527 -4.30 31.27 -9.13
C PRO A 527 -4.19 31.79 -10.58
N LYS A 528 -5.09 31.32 -11.45
CA LYS A 528 -5.18 31.77 -12.85
C LYS A 528 -6.58 32.23 -13.17
N ARG A 529 -6.69 33.24 -14.05
CA ARG A 529 -7.94 33.73 -14.57
C ARG A 529 -8.69 32.61 -15.31
N LEU A 530 -9.98 32.44 -15.05
CA LEU A 530 -10.79 31.39 -15.67
C LEU A 530 -10.91 31.58 -17.20
N GLY A 531 -11.32 32.77 -17.67
CA GLY A 531 -11.69 32.94 -19.06
C GLY A 531 -12.91 32.11 -19.44
N ASP A 532 -13.21 32.06 -20.72
CA ASP A 532 -14.35 31.27 -21.25
C ASP A 532 -14.15 29.77 -21.03
N ASP A 533 -12.97 29.26 -21.37
CA ASP A 533 -12.65 27.86 -21.27
C ASP A 533 -12.59 27.39 -19.81
N GLY A 534 -11.96 28.17 -18.92
CA GLY A 534 -11.82 27.79 -17.51
C GLY A 534 -13.18 27.73 -16.80
N LEU A 535 -14.06 28.69 -17.06
CA LEU A 535 -15.40 28.70 -16.48
C LEU A 535 -16.24 27.51 -16.97
N TYR A 536 -16.16 27.18 -18.27
CA TYR A 536 -16.80 26.00 -18.83
C TYR A 536 -16.31 24.71 -18.14
N TRP A 537 -14.98 24.51 -18.03
CA TRP A 537 -14.41 23.32 -17.43
C TRP A 537 -14.65 23.22 -15.93
N LEU A 538 -14.75 24.34 -15.21
CA LEU A 538 -15.09 24.35 -13.78
C LEU A 538 -16.53 23.83 -13.56
N ARG A 539 -17.47 24.20 -14.42
CA ARG A 539 -18.87 23.69 -14.42
C ARG A 539 -18.89 22.18 -14.72
N VAL A 540 -18.16 21.74 -15.75
CA VAL A 540 -18.05 20.32 -16.09
C VAL A 540 -17.42 19.54 -14.94
N HIS A 541 -16.43 20.14 -14.24
CA HIS A 541 -15.79 19.51 -13.09
C HIS A 541 -16.78 19.33 -11.93
N LEU A 542 -17.63 20.30 -11.63
CA LEU A 542 -18.67 20.15 -10.62
C LEU A 542 -19.57 18.94 -10.90
N ALA A 543 -20.04 18.78 -12.14
CA ALA A 543 -20.84 17.63 -12.52
C ALA A 543 -20.09 16.29 -12.36
N ASN A 544 -18.77 16.26 -12.62
CA ASN A 544 -17.95 15.09 -12.40
C ASN A 544 -17.89 14.70 -10.91
N LEU A 545 -17.81 15.68 -10.00
CA LEU A 545 -17.80 15.47 -8.56
C LEU A 545 -19.13 14.94 -8.02
N PHE A 546 -20.24 15.23 -8.75
CA PHE A 546 -21.56 14.63 -8.52
C PHE A 546 -21.76 13.26 -9.21
N GLY A 547 -20.70 12.64 -9.73
CA GLY A 547 -20.77 11.31 -10.34
C GLY A 547 -21.25 11.28 -11.79
N LEU A 548 -21.51 12.46 -12.43
CA LEU A 548 -21.99 12.56 -13.80
C LEU A 548 -20.91 12.46 -14.87
N ALA A 549 -19.71 11.97 -14.51
CA ALA A 549 -18.55 11.88 -15.40
C ALA A 549 -18.77 11.03 -16.67
N LYS A 550 -19.89 10.29 -16.76
CA LYS A 550 -20.26 9.46 -17.93
C LYS A 550 -21.28 10.10 -18.86
N ARG A 551 -21.77 11.27 -18.49
CA ARG A 551 -22.62 12.09 -19.38
C ARG A 551 -21.79 12.84 -20.40
N SER A 552 -22.41 13.35 -21.44
CA SER A 552 -21.74 14.21 -22.40
C SER A 552 -21.19 15.48 -21.74
N LEU A 553 -20.21 16.13 -22.35
CA LEU A 553 -19.65 17.39 -21.81
C LEU A 553 -20.71 18.48 -21.68
N GLU A 554 -21.63 18.56 -22.67
CA GLU A 554 -22.71 19.56 -22.68
C GLU A 554 -23.70 19.33 -21.54
N GLU A 555 -24.14 18.08 -21.31
CA GLU A 555 -25.01 17.75 -20.19
C GLU A 555 -24.37 18.09 -18.84
N ARG A 556 -23.07 17.83 -18.70
CA ARG A 556 -22.33 18.18 -17.49
C ARG A 556 -22.22 19.70 -17.30
N HIS A 557 -21.99 20.43 -18.37
CA HIS A 557 -21.99 21.90 -18.33
C HIS A 557 -23.37 22.43 -17.94
N GLN A 558 -24.42 21.90 -18.55
CA GLN A 558 -25.81 22.30 -18.29
C GLN A 558 -26.25 21.99 -16.86
N PHE A 559 -25.81 20.85 -16.31
CA PHE A 559 -26.07 20.48 -14.91
C PHE A 559 -25.69 21.60 -13.93
N ALA A 560 -24.53 22.21 -14.09
CA ALA A 560 -24.08 23.28 -13.20
C ALA A 560 -24.90 24.59 -13.42
N LEU A 561 -25.39 24.82 -14.63
CA LEU A 561 -26.26 25.97 -14.91
C LEU A 561 -27.65 25.79 -14.29
N ASP A 562 -28.22 24.59 -14.40
CA ASP A 562 -29.54 24.24 -13.85
C ASP A 562 -29.57 24.29 -12.33
N ARG A 563 -28.41 24.07 -11.69
CA ARG A 563 -28.21 24.04 -10.22
C ARG A 563 -27.67 25.36 -9.65
N HIS A 564 -27.79 26.44 -10.37
CA HIS A 564 -27.22 27.73 -9.95
C HIS A 564 -27.71 28.21 -8.57
N GLU A 565 -28.99 28.03 -8.24
CA GLU A 565 -29.53 28.37 -6.93
C GLU A 565 -28.94 27.49 -5.81
N ASP A 566 -28.77 26.22 -6.06
CA ASP A 566 -28.21 25.27 -5.09
C ASP A 566 -26.70 25.55 -4.88
N ILE A 567 -26.00 25.98 -5.93
CA ILE A 567 -24.60 26.46 -5.85
C ILE A 567 -24.51 27.68 -4.95
N LEU A 568 -25.39 28.69 -5.16
CA LEU A 568 -25.39 29.93 -4.35
C LEU A 568 -25.76 29.66 -2.88
N ASP A 569 -26.74 28.81 -2.63
CA ASP A 569 -27.11 28.40 -1.26
C ASP A 569 -25.95 27.71 -0.56
N SER A 570 -25.34 26.70 -1.18
CA SER A 570 -24.21 25.96 -0.61
C SER A 570 -22.96 26.83 -0.43
N PHE A 571 -22.72 27.80 -1.32
CA PHE A 571 -21.67 28.79 -1.19
C PHE A 571 -21.89 29.73 0.00
N SER A 572 -23.13 30.25 0.18
CA SER A 572 -23.47 31.26 1.17
C SER A 572 -23.66 30.67 2.57
N ASN A 573 -24.14 29.42 2.65
CA ASN A 573 -24.48 28.76 3.92
C ASN A 573 -24.21 27.24 3.86
N PRO A 574 -22.92 26.84 3.72
CA PRO A 574 -22.54 25.46 3.44
C PRO A 574 -22.96 24.47 4.52
N MET A 575 -22.92 24.89 5.81
CA MET A 575 -23.19 23.99 6.94
C MET A 575 -24.67 23.94 7.35
N ASN A 576 -25.43 25.01 7.12
CA ASN A 576 -26.79 25.15 7.64
C ASN A 576 -27.84 25.47 6.54
N GLY A 577 -27.44 25.53 5.26
CA GLY A 577 -28.33 25.71 4.11
C GLY A 577 -28.99 24.39 3.70
N LYS A 578 -29.34 24.26 2.43
CA LYS A 578 -29.89 23.01 1.86
C LYS A 578 -28.91 21.84 1.92
N GLN A 579 -27.61 22.09 2.09
CA GLN A 579 -26.54 21.10 2.12
C GLN A 579 -26.51 20.20 0.86
N TRP A 580 -26.92 20.73 -0.29
CA TRP A 580 -26.98 20.02 -1.54
C TRP A 580 -25.63 19.39 -1.95
N TRP A 581 -24.52 20.02 -1.59
CA TRP A 581 -23.17 19.52 -1.85
C TRP A 581 -22.90 18.12 -1.24
N LEU A 582 -23.67 17.70 -0.21
CA LEU A 582 -23.55 16.37 0.40
C LEU A 582 -24.07 15.24 -0.51
N GLU A 583 -24.87 15.56 -1.54
CA GLU A 583 -25.34 14.58 -2.53
C GLU A 583 -24.23 14.18 -3.53
N ALA A 584 -23.09 14.88 -3.55
CA ALA A 584 -21.96 14.59 -4.44
C ALA A 584 -21.26 13.28 -4.08
N GLU A 585 -20.65 12.61 -5.08
CA GLU A 585 -19.77 11.46 -4.84
C GLU A 585 -18.49 11.86 -4.04
N GLU A 586 -18.00 13.10 -4.29
CA GLU A 586 -16.82 13.69 -3.62
C GLU A 586 -17.26 15.04 -2.98
N PRO A 587 -17.95 15.00 -1.82
CA PRO A 587 -18.65 16.16 -1.27
C PRO A 587 -17.76 17.37 -0.96
N TRP A 588 -16.61 17.16 -0.31
CA TRP A 588 -15.71 18.26 0.06
C TRP A 588 -15.07 18.93 -1.15
N GLN A 589 -14.69 18.16 -2.16
CA GLN A 589 -14.20 18.72 -3.43
C GLN A 589 -15.32 19.45 -4.17
N ALA A 590 -16.55 18.92 -4.11
CA ALA A 590 -17.73 19.60 -4.70
C ALA A 590 -17.95 20.95 -4.01
N LEU A 591 -17.86 21.01 -2.68
CA LEU A 591 -17.98 22.26 -1.94
C LEU A 591 -16.86 23.24 -2.31
N ALA A 592 -15.62 22.77 -2.46
CA ALA A 592 -14.51 23.62 -2.92
C ALA A 592 -14.78 24.20 -4.32
N CYS A 593 -15.29 23.39 -5.25
CA CYS A 593 -15.67 23.82 -6.60
C CYS A 593 -16.86 24.80 -6.57
N ILE A 594 -17.88 24.56 -5.74
CA ILE A 594 -19.03 25.43 -5.52
C ILE A 594 -18.56 26.79 -5.00
N CYS A 595 -17.59 26.81 -4.07
CA CYS A 595 -17.04 28.07 -3.57
C CYS A 595 -16.35 28.90 -4.67
N GLU A 596 -15.63 28.25 -5.59
CA GLU A 596 -15.03 28.94 -6.72
C GLU A 596 -16.09 29.51 -7.70
N LEU A 597 -17.12 28.71 -8.03
CA LEU A 597 -18.24 29.16 -8.86
C LEU A 597 -19.04 30.28 -8.18
N GLY A 598 -19.28 30.17 -6.89
CA GLY A 598 -19.95 31.22 -6.09
C GLY A 598 -19.16 32.52 -6.09
N ARG A 599 -17.85 32.49 -5.85
CA ARG A 599 -16.99 33.69 -5.95
C ARG A 599 -16.99 34.29 -7.35
N ALA A 600 -16.91 33.45 -8.39
CA ALA A 600 -16.99 33.91 -9.79
C ALA A 600 -18.31 34.61 -10.05
N SER A 601 -19.42 34.13 -9.51
CA SER A 601 -20.76 34.73 -9.69
C SER A 601 -20.94 36.10 -9.01
N LEU A 602 -20.05 36.47 -8.09
CA LEU A 602 -20.07 37.78 -7.44
C LEU A 602 -19.39 38.89 -8.27
N LEU A 603 -18.65 38.50 -9.32
CA LEU A 603 -17.98 39.44 -10.21
C LEU A 603 -18.91 39.92 -11.32
N ASP A 604 -18.69 41.14 -11.84
CA ASP A 604 -19.40 41.65 -13.04
C ASP A 604 -19.23 40.71 -14.23
N ASP A 605 -18.05 40.12 -14.40
CA ASP A 605 -17.75 39.06 -15.35
C ASP A 605 -17.15 37.84 -14.61
N PRO A 606 -17.88 36.72 -14.49
CA PRO A 606 -17.37 35.51 -13.86
C PRO A 606 -16.08 34.96 -14.47
N ARG A 607 -15.76 35.30 -15.70
CA ARG A 607 -14.55 34.88 -16.42
C ARG A 607 -13.27 35.53 -15.87
N ASP A 608 -13.42 36.64 -15.15
CA ASP A 608 -12.31 37.37 -14.53
C ASP A 608 -11.85 36.75 -13.20
N HIS A 609 -12.60 35.77 -12.68
CA HIS A 609 -12.27 35.12 -11.45
C HIS A 609 -10.90 34.42 -11.51
N LEU A 610 -10.09 34.63 -10.47
CA LEU A 610 -8.79 33.97 -10.28
C LEU A 610 -9.01 32.66 -9.49
N CYS A 611 -9.00 31.56 -10.20
CA CYS A 611 -9.23 30.22 -9.64
C CYS A 611 -7.92 29.49 -9.37
N ALA A 612 -7.81 28.90 -8.19
CA ALA A 612 -6.68 28.09 -7.75
C ALA A 612 -7.02 26.59 -7.62
N LEU A 613 -8.27 26.22 -7.90
CA LEU A 613 -8.76 24.85 -7.69
C LEU A 613 -8.07 23.85 -8.61
N PRO A 614 -7.49 22.75 -8.10
CA PRO A 614 -7.00 21.66 -8.90
C PRO A 614 -8.14 20.85 -9.53
N VAL A 615 -8.01 20.50 -10.79
CA VAL A 615 -8.92 19.58 -11.48
C VAL A 615 -8.23 18.22 -11.62
N HIS A 616 -8.84 17.18 -11.05
CA HIS A 616 -8.33 15.82 -11.11
C HIS A 616 -8.81 15.14 -12.38
N MET A 617 -7.86 14.54 -13.12
CA MET A 617 -8.13 13.85 -14.38
C MET A 617 -7.51 12.45 -14.33
N ASP A 618 -8.23 11.44 -14.81
CA ASP A 618 -7.78 10.07 -14.90
C ASP A 618 -8.22 9.41 -16.21
N GLY A 619 -7.56 8.31 -16.59
CA GLY A 619 -7.92 7.53 -17.78
C GLY A 619 -8.99 6.47 -17.47
N SER A 620 -9.68 6.01 -18.52
CA SER A 620 -10.65 4.92 -18.43
C SER A 620 -9.93 3.58 -18.45
N CYS A 621 -9.45 3.10 -17.29
CA CYS A 621 -8.75 1.83 -17.15
C CYS A 621 -7.49 1.70 -18.03
N ASN A 622 -6.43 2.44 -17.68
CA ASN A 622 -5.18 2.56 -18.48
C ASN A 622 -4.56 1.21 -18.88
N GLY A 623 -4.61 0.19 -18.01
CA GLY A 623 -4.07 -1.13 -18.32
C GLY A 623 -4.78 -1.78 -19.51
N LEU A 624 -6.11 -1.80 -19.51
CA LEU A 624 -6.90 -2.33 -20.63
C LEU A 624 -6.72 -1.48 -21.89
N GLN A 625 -6.56 -0.15 -21.79
CA GLN A 625 -6.24 0.70 -22.94
C GLN A 625 -4.93 0.28 -23.60
N HIS A 626 -3.88 0.01 -22.79
CA HIS A 626 -2.58 -0.44 -23.32
C HIS A 626 -2.69 -1.81 -23.98
N TYR A 627 -3.39 -2.76 -23.37
CA TYR A 627 -3.58 -4.09 -23.96
C TYR A 627 -4.40 -4.04 -25.24
N ALA A 628 -5.49 -3.25 -25.26
CA ALA A 628 -6.29 -3.05 -26.45
C ALA A 628 -5.48 -2.43 -27.61
N ALA A 629 -4.62 -1.43 -27.28
CA ALA A 629 -3.72 -0.83 -28.27
C ALA A 629 -2.68 -1.84 -28.79
N LEU A 630 -2.02 -2.59 -27.92
CA LEU A 630 -1.02 -3.59 -28.29
C LEU A 630 -1.63 -4.75 -29.10
N GLY A 631 -2.79 -5.23 -28.66
CA GLY A 631 -3.52 -6.31 -29.34
C GLY A 631 -4.30 -5.86 -30.58
N ARG A 632 -4.34 -4.55 -30.89
CA ARG A 632 -5.19 -3.94 -31.94
C ARG A 632 -6.66 -4.33 -31.79
N ASP A 633 -7.10 -4.51 -30.56
CA ASP A 633 -8.46 -4.86 -30.21
C ASP A 633 -9.37 -3.65 -30.31
N ARG A 634 -10.19 -3.61 -31.36
CA ARG A 634 -11.08 -2.48 -31.62
C ARG A 634 -12.27 -2.46 -30.67
N GLU A 635 -12.84 -3.62 -30.35
CA GLU A 635 -14.02 -3.69 -29.49
C GLU A 635 -13.64 -3.41 -28.03
N GLY A 636 -12.56 -4.02 -27.53
CA GLY A 636 -12.00 -3.66 -26.22
C GLY A 636 -11.59 -2.20 -26.15
N GLY A 637 -11.00 -1.64 -27.20
CA GLY A 637 -10.63 -0.23 -27.29
C GLY A 637 -11.81 0.73 -27.21
N LYS A 638 -12.99 0.37 -27.74
CA LYS A 638 -14.23 1.15 -27.57
C LYS A 638 -14.68 1.16 -26.11
N GLN A 639 -14.62 0.02 -25.41
CA GLN A 639 -15.09 -0.10 -24.02
C GLN A 639 -14.26 0.75 -23.04
N VAL A 640 -13.02 1.05 -23.39
CA VAL A 640 -12.08 1.84 -22.56
C VAL A 640 -11.80 3.24 -23.11
N ASN A 641 -12.64 3.76 -24.00
CA ASN A 641 -12.52 5.10 -24.57
C ASN A 641 -11.18 5.37 -25.30
N LEU A 642 -10.57 4.34 -25.88
CA LEU A 642 -9.41 4.48 -26.75
C LEU A 642 -9.79 4.88 -28.18
N ILE A 643 -11.02 4.59 -28.56
CA ILE A 643 -11.61 4.95 -29.84
C ILE A 643 -12.67 6.05 -29.59
N PRO A 644 -12.70 7.12 -30.38
CA PRO A 644 -13.70 8.19 -30.24
C PRO A 644 -15.14 7.65 -30.30
N GLY A 645 -16.03 8.26 -29.53
CA GLY A 645 -17.45 7.99 -29.48
C GLY A 645 -18.20 9.24 -29.04
N ASP A 646 -19.52 9.27 -29.23
CA ASP A 646 -20.36 10.40 -28.86
C ASP A 646 -20.47 10.57 -27.33
N GLU A 647 -20.43 9.46 -26.60
CA GLU A 647 -20.47 9.43 -25.13
C GLU A 647 -19.32 8.59 -24.55
N PRO A 648 -18.81 8.97 -23.36
CA PRO A 648 -17.82 8.17 -22.66
C PRO A 648 -18.39 6.81 -22.23
N ARG A 649 -17.74 5.71 -22.58
CA ARG A 649 -18.12 4.38 -22.12
C ARG A 649 -17.56 4.09 -20.75
N ASP A 650 -18.29 3.32 -19.96
CA ASP A 650 -17.86 2.83 -18.67
C ASP A 650 -17.64 1.32 -18.72
N VAL A 651 -16.38 0.91 -18.79
CA VAL A 651 -16.02 -0.50 -18.84
C VAL A 651 -16.54 -1.28 -17.63
N TYR A 652 -16.59 -0.64 -16.44
CA TYR A 652 -17.09 -1.27 -15.22
C TYR A 652 -18.58 -1.55 -15.30
N GLU A 653 -19.33 -0.59 -15.84
CA GLU A 653 -20.75 -0.74 -16.06
C GLU A 653 -21.05 -1.77 -17.18
N GLY A 654 -20.23 -1.78 -18.24
CA GLY A 654 -20.31 -2.80 -19.28
C GLY A 654 -20.13 -4.22 -18.72
N VAL A 655 -19.12 -4.43 -17.90
CA VAL A 655 -18.89 -5.71 -17.22
C VAL A 655 -20.02 -6.03 -16.25
N ARG A 656 -20.44 -5.06 -15.41
CA ARG A 656 -21.56 -5.24 -14.48
C ARG A 656 -22.84 -5.69 -15.19
N ALA A 657 -23.19 -5.05 -16.30
CA ALA A 657 -24.41 -5.38 -17.04
C ALA A 657 -24.39 -6.83 -17.56
N LEU A 658 -23.26 -7.30 -18.08
CA LEU A 658 -23.11 -8.67 -18.56
C LEU A 658 -23.11 -9.68 -17.40
N VAL A 659 -22.42 -9.39 -16.28
CA VAL A 659 -22.46 -10.23 -15.08
C VAL A 659 -23.88 -10.32 -14.54
N ALA A 660 -24.58 -9.18 -14.39
CA ALA A 660 -25.96 -9.17 -13.92
C ALA A 660 -26.92 -9.92 -14.87
N GLN A 661 -26.69 -9.84 -16.18
CA GLN A 661 -27.46 -10.61 -17.16
C GLN A 661 -27.26 -12.13 -16.97
N LYS A 662 -26.01 -12.58 -16.76
CA LYS A 662 -25.70 -13.98 -16.49
C LYS A 662 -26.33 -14.42 -15.16
N VAL A 663 -26.19 -13.63 -14.09
CA VAL A 663 -26.82 -13.88 -12.79
C VAL A 663 -28.33 -14.03 -12.92
N ALA A 664 -29.00 -13.09 -13.59
CA ALA A 664 -30.44 -13.17 -13.79
C ALA A 664 -30.89 -14.38 -14.65
N ALA A 665 -30.05 -14.84 -15.56
CA ALA A 665 -30.30 -16.06 -16.33
C ALA A 665 -30.17 -17.30 -15.44
N ASP A 666 -29.13 -17.39 -14.62
CA ASP A 666 -28.87 -18.51 -13.70
C ASP A 666 -29.93 -18.58 -12.58
N ALA A 667 -30.40 -17.42 -12.09
CA ALA A 667 -31.48 -17.34 -11.11
C ALA A 667 -32.81 -17.91 -11.62
N ARG A 668 -33.06 -17.88 -12.95
CA ARG A 668 -34.29 -18.34 -13.58
C ARG A 668 -34.21 -19.75 -14.15
N SER A 669 -33.04 -20.13 -14.64
CA SER A 669 -32.87 -21.43 -15.32
C SER A 669 -31.49 -21.99 -14.99
N TRP A 670 -31.52 -23.27 -14.61
CA TRP A 670 -30.29 -23.98 -14.32
C TRP A 670 -29.43 -24.19 -15.57
N VAL A 671 -28.28 -23.50 -15.63
CA VAL A 671 -27.14 -23.82 -16.52
C VAL A 671 -25.93 -24.05 -15.62
N THR A 672 -25.28 -25.22 -15.77
CA THR A 672 -24.04 -25.51 -15.06
C THR A 672 -23.01 -24.42 -15.38
N PRO A 673 -22.52 -23.66 -14.39
CA PRO A 673 -21.27 -22.94 -14.59
C PRO A 673 -20.20 -24.00 -14.82
N SER A 674 -19.43 -23.89 -15.90
CA SER A 674 -18.18 -24.64 -16.00
C SER A 674 -17.33 -24.25 -14.80
N PRO A 675 -16.70 -25.21 -14.10
CA PRO A 675 -15.75 -24.84 -13.06
C PRO A 675 -14.75 -23.87 -13.68
N PRO A 676 -14.35 -22.80 -12.99
CA PRO A 676 -13.32 -21.94 -13.50
C PRO A 676 -12.09 -22.82 -13.74
N GLU A 677 -11.75 -23.01 -15.00
CA GLU A 677 -10.39 -23.46 -15.33
C GLU A 677 -9.48 -22.50 -14.58
N ALA A 678 -8.63 -23.07 -13.73
CA ALA A 678 -7.71 -22.28 -12.93
C ALA A 678 -7.09 -21.21 -13.83
N PHE A 679 -6.93 -19.99 -13.32
CA PHE A 679 -6.30 -18.85 -14.01
C PHE A 679 -4.81 -19.14 -14.25
N GLY A 680 -4.53 -20.30 -14.72
CA GLY A 680 -3.35 -20.78 -15.36
C GLY A 680 -3.80 -21.11 -16.74
N VAL A 681 -3.23 -20.48 -17.73
CA VAL A 681 -3.36 -20.83 -19.15
C VAL A 681 -3.52 -22.34 -19.25
N ALA A 682 -4.67 -22.82 -19.73
CA ALA A 682 -4.73 -24.16 -20.29
C ALA A 682 -3.79 -24.17 -21.50
N LEU A 683 -2.53 -24.44 -21.23
CA LEU A 683 -1.61 -24.93 -22.23
C LEU A 683 -2.13 -26.32 -22.57
N GLU A 684 -2.29 -26.63 -23.87
CA GLU A 684 -2.37 -28.00 -24.31
C GLU A 684 -1.26 -28.73 -23.53
N GLU A 685 -1.66 -29.63 -22.66
CA GLU A 685 -0.75 -30.43 -21.84
C GLU A 685 0.11 -31.23 -22.82
N ASP A 686 1.38 -30.85 -22.91
CA ASP A 686 2.38 -31.74 -23.48
C ASP A 686 2.44 -32.96 -22.53
N PRO A 687 2.10 -34.18 -22.96
CA PRO A 687 1.96 -35.33 -22.06
C PRO A 687 3.27 -35.76 -21.38
N HIS A 688 4.33 -34.96 -21.47
CA HIS A 688 5.63 -35.18 -20.87
C HIS A 688 6.06 -34.08 -19.83
N ASP A 689 5.23 -33.08 -19.56
CA ASP A 689 5.55 -32.10 -18.54
C ASP A 689 4.83 -32.41 -17.20
N GLU A 690 5.35 -33.39 -16.46
CA GLU A 690 5.09 -33.51 -15.02
C GLU A 690 5.79 -32.35 -14.29
N GLY A 691 5.41 -31.11 -14.63
CA GLY A 691 5.93 -29.88 -14.06
C GLY A 691 5.44 -29.66 -12.63
N LEU A 692 6.36 -29.69 -11.69
CA LEU A 692 6.19 -29.24 -10.32
C LEU A 692 5.58 -27.83 -10.29
N LEU A 693 4.35 -27.74 -9.79
CA LEU A 693 3.68 -26.47 -9.48
C LEU A 693 4.60 -25.59 -8.60
N SER A 694 4.64 -24.31 -8.88
CA SER A 694 5.35 -23.36 -7.99
C SER A 694 4.75 -23.41 -6.58
N PRO A 695 5.49 -23.08 -5.52
CA PRO A 695 4.96 -23.05 -4.16
C PRO A 695 3.75 -22.11 -3.98
N GLU A 696 3.60 -21.12 -4.85
CA GLU A 696 2.45 -20.22 -4.89
C GLU A 696 1.26 -20.85 -5.60
N GLU A 697 1.47 -21.54 -6.71
CA GLU A 697 0.45 -22.33 -7.42
C GLU A 697 -0.03 -23.52 -6.58
N ALA A 698 0.88 -24.19 -5.88
CA ALA A 698 0.52 -25.26 -4.92
C ALA A 698 -0.26 -24.72 -3.72
N ALA A 699 0.06 -23.51 -3.23
CA ALA A 699 -0.70 -22.85 -2.18
C ALA A 699 -2.07 -22.36 -2.70
N GLU A 700 -2.15 -21.89 -3.93
CA GLU A 700 -3.41 -21.50 -4.59
C GLU A 700 -4.29 -22.73 -4.85
N GLU A 701 -3.70 -23.84 -5.27
CA GLU A 701 -4.40 -25.12 -5.43
C GLU A 701 -4.85 -25.71 -4.09
N GLU A 702 -4.04 -25.60 -3.04
CA GLU A 702 -4.41 -26.00 -1.67
C GLU A 702 -5.55 -25.11 -1.12
N ILE A 703 -5.52 -23.80 -1.40
CA ILE A 703 -6.59 -22.87 -1.03
C ILE A 703 -7.85 -23.12 -1.87
N ALA A 704 -7.71 -23.38 -3.17
CA ALA A 704 -8.83 -23.74 -4.04
C ALA A 704 -9.46 -25.08 -3.62
N ARG A 705 -8.65 -26.08 -3.25
CA ARG A 705 -9.12 -27.35 -2.71
C ARG A 705 -9.77 -27.20 -1.34
N ALA A 706 -9.21 -26.37 -0.45
CA ALA A 706 -9.81 -26.08 0.86
C ALA A 706 -11.15 -25.35 0.70
N ALA A 707 -11.25 -24.45 -0.27
CA ALA A 707 -12.50 -23.78 -0.62
C ALA A 707 -13.52 -24.79 -1.18
N GLN A 708 -13.10 -25.74 -1.97
CA GLN A 708 -13.94 -26.79 -2.53
C GLN A 708 -14.41 -27.77 -1.45
N ASP A 709 -13.55 -28.16 -0.52
CA ASP A 709 -13.89 -28.97 0.67
C ASP A 709 -14.90 -28.24 1.58
N GLU A 710 -14.80 -26.92 1.68
CA GLU A 710 -15.69 -26.09 2.49
C GLU A 710 -17.04 -25.88 1.81
N ILE A 711 -17.05 -25.76 0.47
CA ILE A 711 -18.25 -25.81 -0.37
C ILE A 711 -18.98 -27.15 -0.19
N GLU A 712 -18.25 -28.27 -0.20
CA GLU A 712 -18.84 -29.59 0.03
C GLU A 712 -19.43 -29.74 1.44
N ARG A 713 -18.80 -29.17 2.45
CA ARG A 713 -19.33 -29.19 3.84
C ARG A 713 -20.58 -28.33 3.99
N SER A 714 -20.66 -27.18 3.31
CA SER A 714 -21.86 -26.33 3.33
C SER A 714 -23.06 -27.00 2.63
N LYS A 715 -22.80 -27.74 1.55
CA LYS A 715 -23.78 -28.58 0.84
C LYS A 715 -24.40 -29.62 1.77
N SER A 716 -23.56 -30.25 2.60
CA SER A 716 -23.99 -31.28 3.57
C SER A 716 -24.88 -30.74 4.70
N ARG A 717 -24.78 -29.46 5.04
CA ARG A 717 -25.57 -28.87 6.15
C ARG A 717 -27.03 -28.60 5.79
N ARG A 718 -27.36 -28.34 4.51
CA ARG A 718 -28.71 -27.99 4.05
C ARG A 718 -29.41 -29.09 3.26
N GLY A 719 -28.73 -30.19 2.90
CA GLY A 719 -29.27 -31.29 2.08
C GLY A 719 -29.58 -30.89 0.64
N GLU A 720 -29.09 -29.76 0.17
CA GLU A 720 -29.29 -29.23 -1.17
C GLU A 720 -28.34 -29.90 -2.17
N THR A 721 -28.80 -30.07 -3.40
CA THR A 721 -27.93 -30.45 -4.52
C THR A 721 -27.08 -29.28 -4.93
N GLU A 722 -25.94 -29.53 -5.59
CA GLU A 722 -25.04 -28.46 -6.12
C GLU A 722 -25.78 -27.50 -7.05
N LYS A 723 -26.76 -28.02 -7.75
CA LYS A 723 -27.66 -27.31 -8.65
C LYS A 723 -28.55 -26.29 -7.91
N GLU A 724 -29.19 -26.73 -6.86
CA GLU A 724 -30.06 -25.89 -6.05
C GLU A 724 -29.27 -24.79 -5.34
N ALA A 725 -28.07 -25.13 -4.82
CA ALA A 725 -27.19 -24.17 -4.19
C ALA A 725 -26.69 -23.10 -5.18
N ALA A 726 -26.41 -23.47 -6.44
CA ALA A 726 -25.98 -22.50 -7.46
C ALA A 726 -27.11 -21.54 -7.85
N VAL A 727 -28.33 -22.05 -8.05
CA VAL A 727 -29.51 -21.20 -8.33
C VAL A 727 -29.79 -20.27 -7.16
N ARG A 728 -29.73 -20.76 -5.93
CA ARG A 728 -29.97 -19.96 -4.74
C ARG A 728 -28.92 -18.83 -4.60
N ARG A 729 -27.64 -19.11 -4.85
CA ARG A 729 -26.58 -18.07 -4.86
C ARG A 729 -26.84 -17.04 -5.93
N ALA A 730 -27.22 -17.43 -7.14
CA ALA A 730 -27.62 -16.52 -8.19
C ALA A 730 -28.81 -15.65 -7.75
N GLN A 731 -29.81 -16.23 -7.09
CA GLN A 731 -30.96 -15.52 -6.54
C GLN A 731 -30.56 -14.54 -5.42
N ILE A 732 -29.58 -14.87 -4.56
CA ILE A 732 -29.08 -13.98 -3.51
C ILE A 732 -28.45 -12.73 -4.13
N VAL A 733 -27.59 -12.92 -5.13
CA VAL A 733 -26.82 -11.79 -5.71
C VAL A 733 -27.57 -11.06 -6.83
N ASP A 734 -28.73 -11.57 -7.26
CA ASP A 734 -29.58 -10.87 -8.24
C ASP A 734 -30.07 -9.55 -7.63
N GLY A 735 -29.77 -8.45 -8.28
CA GLY A 735 -29.99 -7.10 -7.77
C GLY A 735 -28.84 -6.52 -6.91
N LEU A 736 -27.98 -7.37 -6.28
CA LEU A 736 -26.86 -6.88 -5.46
C LEU A 736 -25.58 -6.58 -6.26
N VAL A 737 -25.46 -7.10 -7.49
CA VAL A 737 -24.29 -6.88 -8.34
C VAL A 737 -24.29 -5.44 -8.86
N SER A 738 -23.76 -4.54 -8.05
CA SER A 738 -23.56 -3.14 -8.38
C SER A 738 -22.23 -2.89 -9.10
N ARG A 739 -22.08 -1.71 -9.71
CA ARG A 739 -20.82 -1.26 -10.30
C ARG A 739 -19.64 -1.33 -9.29
N LYS A 740 -19.89 -1.02 -8.00
CA LYS A 740 -18.87 -1.06 -6.94
C LYS A 740 -18.36 -2.48 -6.70
N VAL A 741 -19.21 -3.49 -6.82
CA VAL A 741 -18.88 -4.92 -6.60
C VAL A 741 -17.85 -5.40 -7.62
N VAL A 742 -18.03 -5.09 -8.92
CA VAL A 742 -17.15 -5.58 -9.99
C VAL A 742 -15.94 -4.67 -10.25
N LYS A 743 -16.03 -3.39 -9.92
CA LYS A 743 -15.02 -2.36 -10.27
C LYS A 743 -13.60 -2.76 -9.86
N GLN A 744 -13.42 -3.21 -8.63
CA GLN A 744 -12.08 -3.50 -8.11
C GLN A 744 -11.45 -4.70 -8.82
N THR A 745 -12.21 -5.76 -9.07
CA THR A 745 -11.76 -6.94 -9.82
C THR A 745 -11.39 -6.59 -11.25
N VAL A 746 -12.20 -5.79 -11.93
CA VAL A 746 -11.89 -5.30 -13.29
C VAL A 746 -10.61 -4.47 -13.30
N MET A 747 -10.42 -3.55 -12.33
CA MET A 747 -9.20 -2.75 -12.23
C MET A 747 -7.94 -3.58 -11.99
N THR A 748 -8.05 -4.62 -11.19
CA THR A 748 -6.89 -5.45 -10.80
C THR A 748 -6.62 -6.61 -11.75
N SER A 749 -7.56 -6.94 -12.64
CA SER A 749 -7.39 -8.00 -13.65
C SER A 749 -6.15 -7.79 -14.52
N VAL A 750 -5.86 -6.52 -14.90
CA VAL A 750 -4.67 -6.17 -15.71
C VAL A 750 -3.35 -6.31 -14.94
N TYR A 751 -3.38 -6.48 -13.65
CA TYR A 751 -2.21 -6.70 -12.79
C TYR A 751 -2.03 -8.17 -12.42
N GLY A 752 -2.83 -9.07 -13.00
CA GLY A 752 -2.78 -10.49 -12.71
C GLY A 752 -3.44 -10.86 -11.38
N VAL A 753 -4.60 -10.28 -11.08
CA VAL A 753 -5.38 -10.66 -9.89
C VAL A 753 -5.71 -12.15 -9.97
N THR A 754 -5.42 -12.87 -8.89
CA THR A 754 -5.81 -14.28 -8.77
C THR A 754 -7.30 -14.40 -8.46
N PHE A 755 -7.88 -15.56 -8.71
CA PHE A 755 -9.28 -15.85 -8.33
C PHE A 755 -9.51 -15.57 -6.83
N VAL A 756 -8.57 -15.96 -5.98
CA VAL A 756 -8.63 -15.69 -4.52
C VAL A 756 -8.68 -14.20 -4.22
N GLY A 757 -7.85 -13.41 -4.89
CA GLY A 757 -7.85 -11.95 -4.76
C GLY A 757 -9.14 -11.32 -5.25
N ALA A 758 -9.64 -11.74 -6.41
CA ALA A 758 -10.91 -11.29 -6.98
C ALA A 758 -12.09 -11.59 -6.04
N ARG A 759 -12.16 -12.83 -5.53
CA ARG A 759 -13.16 -13.26 -4.56
C ARG A 759 -13.15 -12.40 -3.29
N GLN A 760 -11.97 -12.14 -2.71
CA GLN A 760 -11.86 -11.29 -1.51
C GLN A 760 -12.36 -9.87 -1.76
N GLN A 761 -12.08 -9.31 -2.94
CA GLN A 761 -12.55 -7.99 -3.34
C GLN A 761 -14.08 -7.96 -3.48
N VAL A 762 -14.65 -8.96 -4.13
CA VAL A 762 -16.11 -9.10 -4.30
C VAL A 762 -16.78 -9.32 -2.95
N LEU A 763 -16.24 -10.20 -2.09
CA LEU A 763 -16.78 -10.47 -0.75
C LEU A 763 -16.87 -9.18 0.08
N ALA A 764 -15.79 -8.40 0.14
CA ALA A 764 -15.79 -7.15 0.88
C ALA A 764 -16.88 -6.18 0.38
N ARG A 765 -17.10 -6.12 -0.94
CA ARG A 765 -18.16 -5.23 -1.50
C ARG A 765 -19.57 -5.78 -1.29
N LEU A 766 -19.78 -7.09 -1.34
CA LEU A 766 -21.08 -7.69 -1.01
C LEU A 766 -21.42 -7.49 0.48
N GLN A 767 -20.43 -7.63 1.36
CA GLN A 767 -20.59 -7.34 2.79
C GLN A 767 -20.96 -5.87 3.02
N ASP A 768 -20.31 -4.92 2.33
CA ASP A 768 -20.66 -3.51 2.40
C ASP A 768 -22.13 -3.27 1.94
N VAL A 769 -22.56 -3.88 0.83
CA VAL A 769 -23.95 -3.75 0.32
C VAL A 769 -24.97 -4.30 1.33
N VAL A 770 -24.72 -5.48 1.90
CA VAL A 770 -25.63 -6.06 2.90
C VAL A 770 -25.63 -5.24 4.19
N GLU A 771 -24.49 -4.70 4.62
CA GLU A 771 -24.41 -3.82 5.79
C GLU A 771 -25.18 -2.50 5.57
N ASP A 772 -25.11 -1.91 4.36
CA ASP A 772 -25.88 -0.72 3.99
C ASP A 772 -27.40 -1.00 4.05
N LEU A 773 -27.84 -2.16 3.55
CA LEU A 773 -29.26 -2.57 3.65
C LEU A 773 -29.71 -2.71 5.11
N LEU A 774 -28.89 -3.33 5.95
CA LEU A 774 -29.17 -3.54 7.38
C LEU A 774 -29.11 -2.23 8.20
N THR A 775 -28.43 -1.22 7.71
CA THR A 775 -28.35 0.10 8.38
C THR A 775 -29.66 0.90 8.21
N HIS A 776 -30.40 0.68 7.11
CA HIS A 776 -31.66 1.33 6.80
C HIS A 776 -32.79 0.29 6.62
N PRO A 777 -33.18 -0.42 7.68
CA PRO A 777 -34.08 -1.57 7.57
C PRO A 777 -35.51 -1.20 7.18
N GLU A 778 -35.97 0.02 7.49
CA GLU A 778 -37.33 0.48 7.14
C GLU A 778 -37.47 0.67 5.62
N ASP A 779 -36.43 1.16 4.96
CA ASP A 779 -36.43 1.41 3.51
C ASP A 779 -36.18 0.12 2.70
N ASN A 780 -35.53 -0.88 3.29
CA ASN A 780 -35.06 -2.11 2.62
C ASN A 780 -35.75 -3.39 3.12
N ALA A 781 -36.90 -3.28 3.76
CA ALA A 781 -37.55 -4.40 4.45
C ALA A 781 -37.85 -5.60 3.53
N GLU A 782 -38.28 -5.36 2.27
CA GLU A 782 -38.55 -6.42 1.30
C GLU A 782 -37.29 -7.18 0.91
N GLU A 783 -36.20 -6.46 0.66
CA GLU A 783 -34.92 -7.04 0.26
C GLU A 783 -34.26 -7.81 1.42
N ILE A 784 -34.33 -7.27 2.63
CA ILE A 784 -33.85 -7.96 3.83
C ILE A 784 -34.65 -9.26 4.05
N ALA A 785 -35.97 -9.25 3.90
CA ALA A 785 -36.81 -10.46 4.02
C ALA A 785 -36.42 -11.51 2.97
N ARG A 786 -36.23 -11.09 1.72
CA ARG A 786 -35.75 -11.96 0.61
C ARG A 786 -34.39 -12.58 0.92
N LEU A 787 -33.42 -11.80 1.36
CA LEU A 787 -32.06 -12.26 1.69
C LEU A 787 -32.05 -13.17 2.91
N THR A 788 -32.95 -12.95 3.86
CA THR A 788 -33.14 -13.84 5.04
C THR A 788 -33.74 -15.17 4.61
N GLU A 789 -34.74 -15.19 3.74
CA GLU A 789 -35.31 -16.42 3.20
C GLU A 789 -34.29 -17.25 2.43
N LEU A 790 -33.43 -16.59 1.64
CA LEU A 790 -32.36 -17.21 0.87
C LEU A 790 -31.14 -17.57 1.75
N GLY A 791 -31.08 -17.11 2.99
CA GLY A 791 -30.05 -17.42 3.98
C GLY A 791 -28.75 -16.63 3.85
N ALA A 792 -28.77 -15.47 3.21
CA ALA A 792 -27.66 -14.53 3.18
C ALA A 792 -27.65 -13.57 4.40
N ILE A 793 -28.81 -13.47 5.07
CA ILE A 793 -28.98 -12.78 6.35
C ILE A 793 -29.50 -13.83 7.34
N THR A 794 -28.89 -13.86 8.54
CA THR A 794 -29.31 -14.78 9.61
C THR A 794 -30.68 -14.34 10.21
N PRO A 795 -31.41 -15.23 10.85
CA PRO A 795 -32.68 -14.87 11.53
C PRO A 795 -32.50 -13.78 12.61
N ASP A 796 -31.27 -13.64 13.13
CA ASP A 796 -30.92 -12.64 14.13
C ASP A 796 -30.60 -11.24 13.50
N GLY A 797 -30.69 -11.15 12.17
CA GLY A 797 -30.49 -9.90 11.42
C GLY A 797 -29.05 -9.54 11.13
N ASP A 798 -28.12 -10.47 11.24
CA ASP A 798 -26.71 -10.29 10.86
C ASP A 798 -26.45 -10.93 9.48
N ALA A 799 -25.48 -10.42 8.73
CA ALA A 799 -25.04 -11.02 7.47
C ALA A 799 -24.42 -12.41 7.70
N ASP A 800 -24.79 -13.41 6.87
CA ASP A 800 -24.14 -14.72 6.88
C ASP A 800 -22.85 -14.68 6.06
N ASP A 801 -21.71 -14.54 6.74
CA ASP A 801 -20.39 -14.41 6.12
C ASP A 801 -20.00 -15.66 5.30
N ASP A 802 -20.45 -16.87 5.69
CA ASP A 802 -20.16 -18.11 4.97
C ASP A 802 -20.96 -18.15 3.65
N GLU A 803 -22.22 -17.76 3.65
CA GLU A 803 -23.03 -17.73 2.43
C GLU A 803 -22.58 -16.60 1.49
N LEU A 804 -22.26 -15.41 2.01
CA LEU A 804 -21.70 -14.31 1.22
C LEU A 804 -20.35 -14.68 0.59
N TYR A 805 -19.54 -15.50 1.28
CA TYR A 805 -18.30 -16.02 0.72
C TYR A 805 -18.56 -16.88 -0.54
N HIS A 806 -19.56 -17.76 -0.50
CA HIS A 806 -19.93 -18.58 -1.66
C HIS A 806 -20.52 -17.75 -2.80
N CYS A 807 -21.33 -16.75 -2.48
CA CYS A 807 -21.80 -15.75 -3.43
C CYS A 807 -20.65 -14.98 -4.09
N ALA A 808 -19.65 -14.62 -3.29
CA ALA A 808 -18.45 -13.94 -3.82
C ALA A 808 -17.62 -14.82 -4.75
N CYS A 809 -17.51 -16.12 -4.47
CA CYS A 809 -16.87 -17.07 -5.40
C CYS A 809 -17.59 -17.08 -6.75
N TYR A 810 -18.92 -17.17 -6.73
CA TYR A 810 -19.75 -17.20 -7.93
C TYR A 810 -19.62 -15.90 -8.75
N VAL A 811 -19.81 -14.73 -8.12
CA VAL A 811 -19.69 -13.43 -8.82
C VAL A 811 -18.28 -13.17 -9.33
N ALA A 812 -17.25 -13.56 -8.58
CA ALA A 812 -15.85 -13.42 -9.03
C ALA A 812 -15.58 -14.26 -10.27
N SER A 813 -16.06 -15.52 -10.30
CA SER A 813 -15.92 -16.39 -11.48
C SER A 813 -16.58 -15.77 -12.71
N LEU A 814 -17.86 -15.35 -12.59
CA LEU A 814 -18.56 -14.69 -13.70
C LEU A 814 -17.88 -13.39 -14.15
N THR A 815 -17.35 -12.60 -13.21
CA THR A 815 -16.67 -11.35 -13.56
C THR A 815 -15.41 -11.61 -14.38
N LEU A 816 -14.63 -12.62 -14.02
CA LEU A 816 -13.43 -13.01 -14.75
C LEU A 816 -13.77 -13.59 -16.13
N GLU A 817 -14.81 -14.42 -16.22
CA GLU A 817 -15.33 -14.96 -17.49
C GLU A 817 -15.78 -13.85 -18.45
N VAL A 818 -16.57 -12.90 -17.97
CA VAL A 818 -17.03 -11.73 -18.77
C VAL A 818 -15.84 -10.89 -19.24
N LEU A 819 -14.82 -10.71 -18.41
CA LEU A 819 -13.60 -10.02 -18.82
C LEU A 819 -12.84 -10.76 -19.93
N GLU A 820 -12.82 -12.09 -19.92
CA GLU A 820 -12.26 -12.90 -20.99
C GLU A 820 -12.99 -12.70 -22.32
N GLU A 821 -14.33 -12.71 -22.26
CA GLU A 821 -15.17 -12.48 -23.45
C GLU A 821 -14.95 -11.08 -24.05
N LEU A 822 -14.88 -10.05 -23.20
CA LEU A 822 -14.75 -8.66 -23.63
C LEU A 822 -13.32 -8.29 -24.11
N PHE A 823 -12.28 -8.91 -23.53
CA PHE A 823 -10.88 -8.51 -23.72
C PHE A 823 -9.98 -9.68 -24.08
N THR A 824 -10.39 -10.49 -25.06
CA THR A 824 -9.66 -11.71 -25.51
C THR A 824 -8.21 -11.41 -25.87
N SER A 825 -7.94 -10.33 -26.61
CA SER A 825 -6.56 -9.95 -26.99
C SER A 825 -5.70 -9.55 -25.80
N ALA A 826 -6.28 -8.86 -24.80
CA ALA A 826 -5.58 -8.51 -23.59
C ALA A 826 -5.16 -9.77 -22.80
N ARG A 827 -6.06 -10.73 -22.66
CA ARG A 827 -5.78 -12.02 -22.00
C ARG A 827 -4.65 -12.77 -22.67
N GLN A 828 -4.71 -12.93 -24.01
CA GLN A 828 -3.65 -13.62 -24.76
C GLN A 828 -2.27 -12.98 -24.56
N LEU A 829 -2.20 -11.64 -24.53
CA LEU A 829 -0.95 -10.92 -24.28
C LEU A 829 -0.46 -11.12 -22.85
N MET A 830 -1.36 -11.06 -21.86
CA MET A 830 -1.01 -11.31 -20.45
C MET A 830 -0.49 -12.73 -20.26
N ALA A 831 -1.16 -13.73 -20.82
CA ALA A 831 -0.76 -15.13 -20.78
C ALA A 831 0.63 -15.33 -21.38
N TRP A 832 0.88 -14.74 -22.57
CA TRP A 832 2.19 -14.79 -23.22
C TRP A 832 3.29 -14.14 -22.35
N MET A 833 3.03 -12.96 -21.74
CA MET A 833 4.02 -12.32 -20.86
C MET A 833 4.31 -13.18 -19.63
N ALA A 834 3.27 -13.77 -19.01
CA ALA A 834 3.43 -14.66 -17.87
C ALA A 834 4.26 -15.90 -18.23
N GLN A 835 4.02 -16.50 -19.40
CA GLN A 835 4.82 -17.62 -19.88
C GLN A 835 6.29 -17.24 -20.10
N CYS A 836 6.56 -16.07 -20.71
CA CYS A 836 7.92 -15.56 -20.84
C CYS A 836 8.61 -15.38 -19.49
N ALA A 837 7.90 -14.81 -18.50
CA ALA A 837 8.44 -14.61 -17.16
C ALA A 837 8.73 -15.95 -16.46
N ARG A 838 7.84 -16.94 -16.58
CA ARG A 838 8.07 -18.31 -16.07
C ARG A 838 9.32 -18.95 -16.67
N LEU A 839 9.49 -18.89 -17.98
CA LEU A 839 10.68 -19.42 -18.67
C LEU A 839 11.97 -18.77 -18.18
N VAL A 840 11.98 -17.45 -17.93
CA VAL A 840 13.13 -16.75 -17.37
C VAL A 840 13.38 -17.20 -15.92
N ALA A 841 12.34 -17.32 -15.11
CA ALA A 841 12.42 -17.75 -13.72
C ALA A 841 12.89 -19.21 -13.58
N GLN A 842 12.52 -20.12 -14.48
CA GLN A 842 13.01 -21.50 -14.50
C GLN A 842 14.54 -21.59 -14.66
N HIS A 843 15.17 -20.55 -15.22
CA HIS A 843 16.62 -20.45 -15.35
C HIS A 843 17.28 -19.66 -14.22
N ASP A 844 16.57 -19.45 -13.11
CA ASP A 844 17.04 -18.67 -11.95
C ASP A 844 17.50 -17.25 -12.32
N GLN A 845 16.90 -16.67 -13.37
CA GLN A 845 17.21 -15.31 -13.82
C GLN A 845 16.07 -14.35 -13.45
N PRO A 846 16.40 -13.12 -13.00
CA PRO A 846 15.37 -12.11 -12.75
C PRO A 846 14.80 -11.59 -14.08
N VAL A 847 13.51 -11.33 -14.12
CA VAL A 847 12.88 -10.63 -15.23
C VAL A 847 13.26 -9.15 -15.18
N SER A 848 13.87 -8.61 -16.24
CA SER A 848 14.30 -7.23 -16.25
C SER A 848 13.99 -6.52 -17.56
N TRP A 849 13.69 -5.22 -17.47
CA TRP A 849 13.46 -4.37 -18.64
C TRP A 849 13.83 -2.90 -18.32
N ILE A 850 13.91 -2.10 -19.38
CA ILE A 850 14.10 -0.66 -19.26
C ILE A 850 12.84 0.01 -19.83
N THR A 851 12.22 0.91 -19.04
CA THR A 851 11.07 1.68 -19.48
C THR A 851 11.44 2.65 -20.61
N PRO A 852 10.48 3.17 -21.40
CA PRO A 852 10.75 4.13 -22.46
C PRO A 852 11.48 5.40 -21.98
N LEU A 853 11.29 5.81 -20.72
CA LEU A 853 11.99 6.94 -20.09
C LEU A 853 13.30 6.55 -19.42
N GLY A 854 13.79 5.32 -19.63
CA GLY A 854 15.08 4.86 -19.15
C GLY A 854 15.10 4.33 -17.70
N LEU A 855 13.94 4.13 -17.05
CA LEU A 855 13.89 3.54 -15.72
C LEU A 855 14.17 2.03 -15.82
N PRO A 856 15.24 1.51 -15.18
CA PRO A 856 15.48 0.07 -15.12
C PRO A 856 14.56 -0.58 -14.10
N VAL A 857 13.92 -1.68 -14.49
CA VAL A 857 13.06 -2.48 -13.62
C VAL A 857 13.59 -3.90 -13.59
N VAL A 858 13.67 -4.47 -12.38
CA VAL A 858 14.12 -5.85 -12.15
C VAL A 858 13.16 -6.51 -11.16
N GLN A 859 12.58 -7.63 -11.58
CA GLN A 859 11.76 -8.51 -10.75
C GLN A 859 12.60 -9.76 -10.43
N PRO A 860 13.01 -9.95 -9.15
CA PRO A 860 13.83 -11.09 -8.75
C PRO A 860 13.07 -12.41 -8.82
#